data_cffe42d38d184faeb42ac371392158f7
#
_entry.id   cffe42d38d184faeb42ac371392158f7
#
_cell.length_a   1.000
_cell.length_b   1.000
_cell.length_c   1.000
_cell.angle_alpha   90.00
_cell.angle_beta   90.00
_cell.angle_gamma   90.00
#
_symmetry.space_group_name_H-M   'P 1'
#
loop_
_entity.id
_entity.type
_entity.pdbx_description
1 polymer ?
#
loop_
_entity_poly.entity_id
_entity_poly.type
_entity_poly.pdbx_seq_one_letter_code
_entity_poly.pdbx_strand_id
1 'polypeptide(L)'
;MNPAFHPSTPFIQEEQTLTRRIFEEKRYTVQGHILPRDAFFPMGKRDWRPTAENAARLISEAETILTEDIPTLLATDYASFRRTGDRTVFDRKYQERRKMCLALALAETLEGKDRFTEKLADVIWAMLEETTWVVPAHLSNPAINRGDPERPVLPYAWKGTADYIDLYAGLSGAVLAVSLYFAGGALDRFSPELRKRTEYELDKRILTPFLDRSTWVASGWQGWDGVHPETQTPANNWAPWITGNILTVAAFCEPSLARREEIVSAALPILDNFTMCYGADGACEEGPSYWAMAPGKLFGACELLYDLSDGYLDLFGDPLIRRMGESETLLSVTRRRFLTYADAFAGLKANVGLLARYGERCRVPQMIAFAADRSADGSGAAQDLYSCWDSPYDWLCNLAWEMPQNVPAYQPPTRVLLEDFELFIAREFAESERGLYLAVKGGHNDTSHNHNDVGAVSVFADGQPILLDAGVGTYTAKTFSPERYTIWNTRSDYHNLPTIRGADQKQGREHRAVGFCAGEDSCSMELREAYGDGAGIKSFRRTAALRGGRVTLTDDISLSDAGEVVFHLLTDTKPTDCAEGSFRLHGRLLTYPAGLTMTVEAVEHSAPETARIPVAWGVPTLWRVNLTSAAAKEHHVTVVIQ
;
A
#
# COMPACT_ATOMS: atom_id res chain seq x y z
N MET A 1 19.47 -17.76 -18.23
CA MET A 1 18.78 -16.54 -18.67
C MET A 1 17.44 -16.56 -17.99
N ASN A 2 17.23 -15.71 -17.03
CA ASN A 2 16.05 -15.71 -16.17
C ASN A 2 15.16 -14.55 -16.63
N PRO A 3 13.94 -14.77 -17.14
CA PRO A 3 13.03 -13.72 -17.55
C PRO A 3 12.19 -13.29 -16.34
N ALA A 4 12.84 -12.81 -15.30
CA ALA A 4 12.15 -12.27 -14.13
C ALA A 4 12.44 -10.78 -14.08
N PHE A 5 11.43 -9.98 -14.20
CA PHE A 5 11.46 -8.54 -14.41
C PHE A 5 12.01 -8.14 -15.78
N HIS A 6 11.15 -8.18 -16.78
CA HIS A 6 11.34 -7.29 -17.90
C HIS A 6 11.21 -5.87 -17.35
N PRO A 7 12.20 -5.00 -17.56
CA PRO A 7 11.95 -3.59 -17.42
C PRO A 7 10.84 -3.26 -18.43
N SER A 8 9.68 -2.92 -17.93
CA SER A 8 8.63 -2.32 -18.73
C SER A 8 9.27 -1.22 -19.56
N THR A 9 8.92 -1.18 -20.83
CA THR A 9 9.29 -0.11 -21.77
C THR A 9 9.17 1.23 -21.07
N PRO A 10 10.10 2.19 -21.29
CA PRO A 10 10.11 3.44 -20.53
C PRO A 10 8.75 4.10 -20.56
N PHE A 11 8.34 4.60 -19.42
CA PHE A 11 7.11 5.35 -19.17
C PHE A 11 7.18 6.74 -19.86
N ILE A 12 7.56 6.78 -21.12
CA ILE A 12 7.46 7.96 -21.96
C ILE A 12 6.29 7.71 -22.88
N GLN A 13 5.09 8.00 -22.40
CA GLN A 13 3.97 8.25 -23.28
C GLN A 13 4.15 9.63 -23.90
N GLU A 14 4.45 9.69 -25.19
CA GLU A 14 4.50 10.94 -25.96
C GLU A 14 3.16 11.68 -26.06
N GLU A 15 2.07 11.18 -25.47
CA GLU A 15 0.72 11.79 -25.61
C GLU A 15 -0.23 11.64 -24.41
N GLN A 16 0.23 11.49 -23.16
CA GLN A 16 -0.69 11.62 -22.03
C GLN A 16 -0.20 12.66 -21.02
N THR A 17 -0.86 13.77 -21.09
CA THR A 17 -1.11 14.81 -20.12
C THR A 17 -0.71 14.48 -18.68
N LEU A 18 0.30 15.23 -18.18
CA LEU A 18 0.49 15.58 -16.79
C LEU A 18 1.12 14.54 -15.85
N THR A 19 2.21 13.93 -16.25
CA THR A 19 3.22 13.49 -15.30
C THR A 19 3.85 14.75 -14.69
N ARG A 20 3.41 15.17 -13.49
CA ARG A 20 3.86 16.43 -12.90
C ARG A 20 5.01 16.21 -11.94
N ARG A 21 6.10 16.88 -12.21
CA ARG A 21 7.21 17.07 -11.27
C ARG A 21 6.88 18.26 -10.38
N ILE A 22 6.14 18.03 -9.31
CA ILE A 22 5.53 19.07 -8.47
C ILE A 22 6.59 19.96 -7.83
N PHE A 23 7.66 19.36 -7.32
CA PHE A 23 8.74 20.11 -6.68
C PHE A 23 9.58 20.91 -7.69
N GLU A 24 9.85 20.32 -8.88
CA GLU A 24 10.55 21.00 -9.97
C GLU A 24 9.72 22.17 -10.53
N GLU A 25 8.43 21.97 -10.75
CA GLU A 25 7.51 23.02 -11.24
C GLU A 25 7.42 24.21 -10.28
N LYS A 26 7.40 23.95 -8.98
CA LYS A 26 7.38 25.00 -7.94
C LYS A 26 8.72 25.71 -7.78
N ARG A 27 9.80 25.20 -8.38
CA ARG A 27 11.14 25.79 -8.37
C ARG A 27 11.65 26.19 -7.00
N TYR A 28 11.42 25.34 -6.00
CA TYR A 28 11.88 25.59 -4.64
C TYR A 28 13.40 25.73 -4.59
N THR A 29 13.88 26.76 -3.89
CA THR A 29 15.29 26.93 -3.54
C THR A 29 15.48 26.43 -2.12
N VAL A 30 16.23 25.35 -1.93
CA VAL A 30 16.42 24.72 -0.61
C VAL A 30 17.35 25.55 0.27
N GLN A 31 18.44 26.11 -0.32
CA GLN A 31 19.44 26.91 0.39
C GLN A 31 18.84 28.13 1.08
N GLY A 32 19.10 28.24 2.38
CA GLY A 32 18.63 29.34 3.22
C GLY A 32 17.18 29.22 3.68
N HIS A 33 16.49 28.13 3.35
CA HIS A 33 15.10 27.88 3.75
C HIS A 33 14.95 26.70 4.71
N ILE A 34 16.01 25.96 5.00
CA ILE A 34 15.96 24.82 5.94
C ILE A 34 16.35 25.30 7.33
N LEU A 35 15.57 24.90 8.32
CA LEU A 35 15.85 25.21 9.72
C LEU A 35 17.10 24.47 10.22
N PRO A 36 17.98 25.14 11.00
CA PRO A 36 19.01 24.44 11.76
C PRO A 36 18.38 23.47 12.76
N ARG A 37 19.11 22.41 13.14
CA ARG A 37 18.59 21.34 14.03
C ARG A 37 17.92 21.87 15.30
N ASP A 38 18.53 22.85 15.94
CA ASP A 38 18.04 23.39 17.24
C ASP A 38 16.81 24.30 17.09
N ALA A 39 16.45 24.68 15.87
CA ALA A 39 15.24 25.44 15.54
C ALA A 39 14.12 24.56 14.95
N PHE A 40 14.41 23.30 14.62
CA PHE A 40 13.43 22.34 14.14
C PHE A 40 12.69 21.70 15.32
N PHE A 41 11.37 21.69 15.26
CA PHE A 41 10.50 21.02 16.22
C PHE A 41 9.41 20.23 15.48
N PRO A 42 9.07 19.00 15.94
CA PRO A 42 7.97 18.24 15.36
C PRO A 42 6.68 19.04 15.30
N MET A 43 6.01 19.07 14.15
CA MET A 43 4.80 19.86 13.90
C MET A 43 4.97 21.38 14.19
N GLY A 44 6.20 21.90 14.12
CA GLY A 44 6.52 23.29 14.48
C GLY A 44 6.33 23.62 15.98
N LYS A 45 6.15 22.62 16.84
CA LYS A 45 5.83 22.80 18.28
C LYS A 45 7.06 22.52 19.15
N ARG A 46 7.62 23.57 19.76
CA ARG A 46 8.74 23.44 20.73
C ARG A 46 8.39 22.49 21.88
N ASP A 47 7.18 22.60 22.40
CA ASP A 47 6.68 21.78 23.50
C ASP A 47 5.77 20.66 22.97
N TRP A 48 6.25 19.94 21.96
CA TRP A 48 5.51 18.80 21.40
C TRP A 48 5.13 17.81 22.52
N ARG A 49 3.87 17.41 22.55
CA ARG A 49 3.33 16.38 23.45
C ARG A 49 2.26 15.56 22.72
N PRO A 50 2.17 14.26 23.00
CA PRO A 50 1.02 13.46 22.62
C PRO A 50 -0.23 13.94 23.37
N THR A 51 -1.41 13.53 22.91
CA THR A 51 -2.65 13.70 23.68
C THR A 51 -2.54 12.99 25.03
N ALA A 52 -3.34 13.41 26.03
CA ALA A 52 -3.29 12.79 27.36
C ALA A 52 -3.58 11.28 27.33
N GLU A 53 -4.49 10.84 26.45
CA GLU A 53 -4.80 9.43 26.23
C GLU A 53 -3.60 8.68 25.66
N ASN A 54 -2.99 9.20 24.60
CA ASN A 54 -1.82 8.58 23.98
C ASN A 54 -0.61 8.58 24.93
N ALA A 55 -0.42 9.62 25.73
CA ALA A 55 0.63 9.65 26.75
C ALA A 55 0.45 8.52 27.77
N ALA A 56 -0.77 8.32 28.29
CA ALA A 56 -1.06 7.23 29.23
C ALA A 56 -0.83 5.85 28.61
N ARG A 57 -1.23 5.65 27.34
CA ARG A 57 -1.01 4.40 26.60
C ARG A 57 0.47 4.12 26.37
N LEU A 58 1.26 5.14 26.01
CA LEU A 58 2.72 5.01 25.82
C LEU A 58 3.43 4.60 27.09
N ILE A 59 3.07 5.20 28.23
CA ILE A 59 3.65 4.83 29.53
C ILE A 59 3.28 3.39 29.89
N SER A 60 2.03 2.99 29.72
CA SER A 60 1.58 1.62 29.99
C SER A 60 2.28 0.58 29.11
N GLU A 61 2.48 0.88 27.84
CA GLU A 61 3.22 0.03 26.90
C GLU A 61 4.70 -0.10 27.32
N ALA A 62 5.33 1.01 27.66
CA ALA A 62 6.72 1.02 28.13
C ALA A 62 6.89 0.23 29.45
N GLU A 63 5.91 0.28 30.35
CA GLU A 63 5.88 -0.53 31.57
C GLU A 63 5.82 -2.04 31.27
N THR A 64 5.06 -2.42 30.27
CA THR A 64 5.02 -3.81 29.77
C THR A 64 6.39 -4.21 29.22
N ILE A 65 6.99 -3.37 28.37
CA ILE A 65 8.29 -3.60 27.74
C ILE A 65 9.42 -3.75 28.78
N LEU A 66 9.34 -3.10 29.94
CA LEU A 66 10.35 -3.30 31.00
C LEU A 66 10.46 -4.75 31.44
N THR A 67 9.39 -5.53 31.37
CA THR A 67 9.32 -6.92 31.79
C THR A 67 9.60 -7.91 30.67
N GLU A 68 9.65 -7.47 29.43
CA GLU A 68 9.87 -8.31 28.26
C GLU A 68 11.36 -8.48 27.93
N ASP A 69 11.71 -9.63 27.35
CA ASP A 69 13.05 -9.84 26.83
C ASP A 69 13.23 -9.10 25.48
N ILE A 70 14.41 -8.55 25.25
CA ILE A 70 14.77 -8.00 23.95
C ILE A 70 14.94 -9.14 22.97
N PRO A 71 14.16 -9.22 21.86
CA PRO A 71 14.21 -10.34 20.93
C PRO A 71 15.62 -10.54 20.36
N THR A 72 16.14 -11.77 20.46
CA THR A 72 17.43 -12.13 19.86
C THR A 72 17.27 -12.44 18.38
N LEU A 73 18.03 -11.73 17.53
CA LEU A 73 18.10 -11.98 16.09
C LEU A 73 19.21 -12.99 15.80
N LEU A 74 18.83 -14.20 15.39
CA LEU A 74 19.77 -15.28 15.10
C LEU A 74 20.10 -15.35 13.61
N ALA A 75 21.31 -15.82 13.27
CA ALA A 75 21.69 -16.09 11.89
C ALA A 75 20.73 -17.09 11.22
N THR A 76 20.19 -18.04 11.98
CA THR A 76 19.22 -19.02 11.49
C THR A 76 17.86 -18.39 11.19
N ASP A 77 17.44 -17.37 11.96
CA ASP A 77 16.21 -16.58 11.67
C ASP A 77 16.39 -15.80 10.37
N TYR A 78 17.54 -15.13 10.20
CA TYR A 78 17.88 -14.41 8.98
C TYR A 78 17.88 -15.33 7.76
N ALA A 79 18.48 -16.51 7.88
CA ALA A 79 18.56 -17.50 6.82
C ALA A 79 17.21 -18.21 6.52
N SER A 80 16.19 -18.08 7.37
CA SER A 80 14.89 -18.77 7.22
C SER A 80 14.20 -18.39 5.92
N PHE A 81 14.19 -17.12 5.55
CA PHE A 81 13.57 -16.66 4.30
C PHE A 81 14.14 -17.36 3.06
N ARG A 82 15.46 -17.50 3.00
CA ARG A 82 16.12 -18.21 1.88
C ARG A 82 15.75 -19.69 1.81
N ARG A 83 15.49 -20.32 2.96
CA ARG A 83 15.20 -21.76 3.08
C ARG A 83 13.75 -22.09 2.83
N THR A 84 12.83 -21.25 3.32
CA THR A 84 11.41 -21.57 3.38
C THR A 84 10.51 -20.56 2.64
N GLY A 85 11.05 -19.40 2.28
CA GLY A 85 10.26 -18.27 1.75
C GLY A 85 9.48 -17.51 2.82
N ASP A 86 9.52 -17.92 4.10
CA ASP A 86 8.85 -17.25 5.21
C ASP A 86 9.70 -16.11 5.76
N ARG A 87 9.18 -14.88 5.64
CA ARG A 87 9.82 -13.67 6.16
C ARG A 87 9.44 -13.37 7.62
N THR A 88 8.35 -13.93 8.11
CA THR A 88 7.74 -13.54 9.39
C THR A 88 8.62 -13.88 10.61
N VAL A 89 9.42 -14.94 10.52
CA VAL A 89 10.29 -15.41 11.61
C VAL A 89 11.28 -14.32 12.03
N PHE A 90 11.95 -13.68 11.06
CA PHE A 90 12.93 -12.63 11.33
C PHE A 90 12.24 -11.28 11.54
N ASP A 91 11.34 -10.89 10.60
CA ASP A 91 10.73 -9.55 10.54
C ASP A 91 10.01 -9.19 11.85
N ARG A 92 9.30 -10.14 12.48
CA ARG A 92 8.59 -9.90 13.73
C ARG A 92 9.55 -9.52 14.88
N LYS A 93 10.62 -10.26 15.08
CA LYS A 93 11.62 -9.98 16.12
C LYS A 93 12.35 -8.68 15.87
N TYR A 94 12.64 -8.40 14.61
CA TYR A 94 13.29 -7.18 14.16
C TYR A 94 12.43 -5.96 14.44
N GLN A 95 11.16 -6.01 14.08
CA GLN A 95 10.20 -4.92 14.26
C GLN A 95 9.92 -4.65 15.74
N GLU A 96 9.87 -5.70 16.57
CA GLU A 96 9.65 -5.57 18.01
C GLU A 96 10.73 -4.71 18.69
N ARG A 97 12.00 -4.86 18.31
CA ARG A 97 13.07 -3.98 18.82
C ARG A 97 12.82 -2.50 18.49
N ARG A 98 12.31 -2.20 17.28
CA ARG A 98 12.01 -0.82 16.85
C ARG A 98 10.84 -0.24 17.63
N LYS A 99 9.83 -1.06 17.87
CA LYS A 99 8.68 -0.71 18.71
C LYS A 99 9.13 -0.42 20.15
N MET A 100 9.88 -1.31 20.75
CA MET A 100 10.45 -1.12 22.09
C MET A 100 11.25 0.19 22.18
N CYS A 101 12.12 0.46 21.20
CA CYS A 101 12.97 1.65 21.19
C CYS A 101 12.15 2.94 21.23
N LEU A 102 11.16 3.11 20.36
CA LEU A 102 10.32 4.31 20.29
C LEU A 102 9.43 4.47 21.53
N ALA A 103 8.80 3.39 21.99
CA ALA A 103 7.91 3.43 23.15
C ALA A 103 8.68 3.83 24.41
N LEU A 104 9.84 3.22 24.67
CA LEU A 104 10.69 3.55 25.82
C LEU A 104 11.22 4.99 25.77
N ALA A 105 11.66 5.45 24.58
CA ALA A 105 12.20 6.80 24.41
C ALA A 105 11.15 7.87 24.70
N LEU A 106 9.94 7.71 24.19
CA LEU A 106 8.86 8.67 24.44
C LEU A 106 8.35 8.60 25.88
N ALA A 107 8.20 7.40 26.45
CA ALA A 107 7.79 7.24 27.84
C ALA A 107 8.81 7.88 28.81
N GLU A 108 10.12 7.70 28.57
CA GLU A 108 11.16 8.37 29.35
C GLU A 108 11.06 9.89 29.26
N THR A 109 10.82 10.41 28.05
CA THR A 109 10.65 11.85 27.82
C THR A 109 9.43 12.40 28.54
N LEU A 110 8.33 11.64 28.57
CA LEU A 110 7.08 12.05 29.24
C LEU A 110 7.21 12.05 30.74
N GLU A 111 7.89 11.07 31.33
CA GLU A 111 8.07 10.97 32.77
C GLU A 111 9.28 11.74 33.32
N GLY A 112 10.43 11.67 32.63
CA GLY A 112 11.69 12.29 33.06
C GLY A 112 12.25 11.71 34.35
N LYS A 113 12.06 10.39 34.62
CA LYS A 113 12.44 9.73 35.86
C LYS A 113 13.58 8.72 35.73
N ASP A 114 14.17 8.60 34.54
CA ASP A 114 15.24 7.67 34.18
C ASP A 114 14.89 6.18 34.34
N ARG A 115 13.61 5.82 34.58
CA ARG A 115 13.21 4.42 34.83
C ARG A 115 13.16 3.56 33.60
N PHE A 116 13.07 4.16 32.42
CA PHE A 116 13.09 3.44 31.14
C PHE A 116 14.46 3.48 30.45
N THR A 117 15.39 4.30 30.98
CA THR A 117 16.67 4.63 30.33
C THR A 117 17.56 3.43 30.12
N GLU A 118 17.74 2.55 31.13
CA GLU A 118 18.61 1.37 31.01
C GLU A 118 18.07 0.40 29.95
N LYS A 119 16.77 0.10 29.99
CA LYS A 119 16.15 -0.77 28.98
C LYS A 119 16.22 -0.18 27.57
N LEU A 120 16.01 1.14 27.44
CA LEU A 120 16.18 1.85 26.18
C LEU A 120 17.61 1.75 25.67
N ALA A 121 18.60 1.94 26.54
CA ALA A 121 20.01 1.80 26.19
C ALA A 121 20.34 0.39 25.67
N ASP A 122 19.81 -0.64 26.32
CA ASP A 122 19.99 -2.04 25.89
C ASP A 122 19.35 -2.31 24.53
N VAL A 123 18.15 -1.77 24.28
CA VAL A 123 17.47 -1.91 22.98
C VAL A 123 18.25 -1.19 21.88
N ILE A 124 18.69 0.05 22.11
CA ILE A 124 19.52 0.79 21.15
C ILE A 124 20.82 0.03 20.90
N TRP A 125 21.49 -0.44 21.95
CA TRP A 125 22.72 -1.24 21.82
C TRP A 125 22.48 -2.47 20.93
N ALA A 126 21.41 -3.23 21.20
CA ALA A 126 21.05 -4.40 20.41
C ALA A 126 20.77 -4.07 18.93
N MET A 127 20.21 -2.89 18.63
CA MET A 127 20.01 -2.42 17.25
C MET A 127 21.33 -2.02 16.58
N LEU A 128 22.26 -1.41 17.31
CA LEU A 128 23.56 -0.99 16.79
C LEU A 128 24.52 -2.19 16.56
N GLU A 129 24.32 -3.31 17.26
CA GLU A 129 25.07 -4.55 17.05
C GLU A 129 24.55 -5.39 15.87
N GLU A 130 23.44 -5.00 15.22
CA GLU A 130 22.97 -5.68 14.02
C GLU A 130 23.96 -5.49 12.87
N THR A 131 24.35 -6.58 12.22
CA THR A 131 25.28 -6.56 11.07
C THR A 131 24.75 -5.70 9.95
N THR A 132 23.43 -5.72 9.73
CA THR A 132 22.70 -4.89 8.76
C THR A 132 21.33 -4.54 9.31
N TRP A 133 20.77 -3.41 8.82
CA TRP A 133 19.36 -3.06 9.05
C TRP A 133 18.43 -3.51 7.91
N VAL A 134 19.00 -4.15 6.87
CA VAL A 134 18.23 -4.72 5.75
C VAL A 134 17.64 -6.06 6.14
N VAL A 135 16.35 -6.27 5.87
CA VAL A 135 15.69 -7.54 6.17
C VAL A 135 15.99 -8.63 5.14
N PRO A 136 15.90 -9.92 5.52
CA PRO A 136 16.26 -11.04 4.64
C PRO A 136 15.55 -11.05 3.29
N ALA A 137 14.25 -10.70 3.28
CA ALA A 137 13.44 -10.69 2.07
C ALA A 137 13.95 -9.67 1.04
N HIS A 138 14.49 -8.54 1.51
CA HIS A 138 15.01 -7.49 0.64
C HIS A 138 16.45 -7.78 0.21
N LEU A 139 17.30 -8.29 1.10
CA LEU A 139 18.66 -8.70 0.75
C LEU A 139 18.68 -9.81 -0.31
N SER A 140 17.72 -10.73 -0.23
CA SER A 140 17.59 -11.85 -1.17
C SER A 140 16.91 -11.49 -2.48
N ASN A 141 16.43 -10.25 -2.66
CA ASN A 141 15.76 -9.81 -3.88
C ASN A 141 16.74 -9.80 -5.06
N PRO A 142 16.45 -10.50 -6.18
CA PRO A 142 17.30 -10.51 -7.36
C PRO A 142 17.56 -9.12 -7.96
N ALA A 143 16.62 -8.19 -7.84
CA ALA A 143 16.79 -6.81 -8.29
C ALA A 143 17.86 -6.08 -7.48
N ILE A 144 18.04 -6.42 -6.21
CA ILE A 144 19.00 -5.83 -5.30
C ILE A 144 20.38 -6.51 -5.44
N ASN A 145 20.41 -7.82 -5.68
CA ASN A 145 21.63 -8.63 -5.81
C ASN A 145 22.01 -8.93 -7.26
N ARG A 146 21.89 -7.95 -8.16
CA ARG A 146 22.28 -8.15 -9.56
C ARG A 146 23.74 -8.60 -9.67
N GLY A 147 23.93 -9.81 -10.24
CA GLY A 147 25.22 -10.32 -10.62
C GLY A 147 25.94 -11.16 -9.57
N ASP A 148 25.41 -11.37 -8.36
CA ASP A 148 25.97 -12.37 -7.44
C ASP A 148 25.25 -13.72 -7.63
N PRO A 149 25.84 -14.68 -8.36
CA PRO A 149 25.23 -15.98 -8.60
C PRO A 149 25.07 -16.80 -7.32
N GLU A 150 25.81 -16.48 -6.27
CA GLU A 150 25.78 -17.21 -5.01
C GLU A 150 24.83 -16.60 -3.97
N ARG A 151 24.18 -15.47 -4.26
CA ARG A 151 23.21 -14.79 -3.40
C ARG A 151 23.43 -15.06 -1.91
N PRO A 152 23.99 -14.15 -1.14
CA PRO A 152 24.35 -14.41 0.24
C PRO A 152 23.13 -14.82 1.06
N VAL A 153 23.27 -15.87 1.84
CA VAL A 153 22.26 -16.30 2.82
C VAL A 153 22.24 -15.38 4.03
N LEU A 154 23.43 -14.86 4.37
CA LEU A 154 23.64 -13.93 5.47
C LEU A 154 24.29 -12.64 4.94
N PRO A 155 24.00 -11.49 5.55
CA PRO A 155 24.63 -10.23 5.18
C PRO A 155 26.12 -10.26 5.57
N TYR A 156 26.97 -9.60 4.74
CA TYR A 156 28.38 -9.45 5.06
C TYR A 156 28.90 -8.05 4.69
N ALA A 157 29.44 -7.35 5.69
CA ALA A 157 29.85 -5.96 5.56
C ALA A 157 30.99 -5.74 4.54
N TRP A 158 31.90 -6.71 4.36
CA TRP A 158 33.06 -6.58 3.46
C TRP A 158 32.72 -6.51 1.96
N LYS A 159 31.48 -6.84 1.58
CA LYS A 159 30.98 -6.65 0.19
C LYS A 159 30.02 -5.48 0.04
N GLY A 160 29.85 -4.64 1.08
CA GLY A 160 28.95 -3.50 1.05
C GLY A 160 27.46 -3.83 1.11
N THR A 161 27.08 -5.10 1.26
CA THR A 161 25.67 -5.52 1.30
C THR A 161 24.97 -5.18 2.62
N ALA A 162 25.73 -4.77 3.64
CA ALA A 162 25.18 -4.40 4.93
C ALA A 162 24.73 -2.92 5.01
N ASP A 163 25.15 -2.09 4.07
CA ASP A 163 25.07 -0.64 4.15
C ASP A 163 24.14 -0.02 3.10
N TYR A 164 23.29 -0.80 2.42
CA TYR A 164 22.28 -0.19 1.58
C TYR A 164 20.98 0.06 2.36
N ILE A 165 20.17 1.03 1.91
CA ILE A 165 18.96 1.45 2.61
C ILE A 165 17.75 0.83 1.91
N ASP A 166 17.07 -0.12 2.51
CA ASP A 166 15.74 -0.58 2.14
C ASP A 166 14.68 0.12 3.01
N LEU A 167 13.44 -0.28 2.93
CA LEU A 167 12.36 0.23 3.78
C LEU A 167 12.72 0.18 5.26
N TYR A 168 13.30 -0.93 5.71
CA TYR A 168 13.55 -1.19 7.12
C TYR A 168 14.85 -0.57 7.63
N ALA A 169 15.85 -0.42 6.78
CA ALA A 169 17.05 0.32 7.13
C ALA A 169 16.72 1.81 7.33
N GLY A 170 15.97 2.41 6.39
CA GLY A 170 15.47 3.77 6.54
C GLY A 170 14.64 3.95 7.81
N LEU A 171 13.71 3.02 8.08
CA LEU A 171 12.90 2.99 9.28
C LEU A 171 13.76 2.91 10.56
N SER A 172 14.74 2.02 10.62
CA SER A 172 15.65 1.88 11.77
C SER A 172 16.40 3.15 12.06
N GLY A 173 16.88 3.82 11.00
CA GLY A 173 17.53 5.13 11.13
C GLY A 173 16.60 6.17 11.74
N ALA A 174 15.37 6.28 11.23
CA ALA A 174 14.37 7.23 11.73
C ALA A 174 13.97 6.93 13.19
N VAL A 175 13.80 5.65 13.56
CA VAL A 175 13.53 5.21 14.94
C VAL A 175 14.62 5.68 15.90
N LEU A 176 15.88 5.41 15.55
CA LEU A 176 17.02 5.81 16.37
C LEU A 176 17.15 7.33 16.47
N ALA A 177 16.96 8.05 15.36
CA ALA A 177 17.04 9.52 15.33
C ALA A 177 15.99 10.17 16.22
N VAL A 178 14.73 9.74 16.13
CA VAL A 178 13.64 10.21 16.98
C VAL A 178 13.90 9.86 18.44
N SER A 179 14.38 8.64 18.73
CA SER A 179 14.69 8.22 20.11
C SER A 179 15.81 9.04 20.73
N LEU A 180 16.87 9.38 19.97
CA LEU A 180 17.93 10.27 20.45
C LEU A 180 17.45 11.71 20.68
N TYR A 181 16.58 12.21 19.82
CA TYR A 181 16.03 13.56 19.97
C TYR A 181 15.25 13.70 21.28
N PHE A 182 14.36 12.77 21.57
CA PHE A 182 13.51 12.84 22.75
C PHE A 182 14.21 12.40 24.03
N ALA A 183 14.82 11.22 24.07
CA ALA A 183 15.43 10.64 25.27
C ALA A 183 16.94 10.90 25.40
N GLY A 184 17.53 11.69 24.49
CA GLY A 184 18.98 11.85 24.43
C GLY A 184 19.62 12.39 25.70
N GLY A 185 18.94 13.27 26.46
CA GLY A 185 19.44 13.75 27.73
C GLY A 185 19.52 12.65 28.81
N ALA A 186 18.56 11.72 28.83
CA ALA A 186 18.59 10.56 29.73
C ALA A 186 19.70 9.57 29.30
N LEU A 187 19.81 9.32 28.00
CA LEU A 187 20.87 8.46 27.43
C LEU A 187 22.28 9.03 27.71
N ASP A 188 22.47 10.34 27.64
CA ASP A 188 23.76 10.99 27.96
C ASP A 188 24.12 10.86 29.44
N ARG A 189 23.12 10.86 30.36
CA ARG A 189 23.37 10.58 31.79
C ARG A 189 23.75 9.14 32.02
N PHE A 190 23.22 8.22 31.19
CA PHE A 190 23.63 6.81 31.24
C PHE A 190 25.02 6.62 30.63
N SER A 191 25.24 7.03 29.37
CA SER A 191 26.54 6.99 28.69
C SER A 191 26.52 7.84 27.40
N PRO A 192 27.31 8.92 27.34
CA PRO A 192 27.40 9.76 26.13
C PRO A 192 28.01 9.03 24.93
N GLU A 193 28.72 7.91 25.16
CA GLU A 193 29.26 7.07 24.09
C GLU A 193 28.16 6.41 23.26
N LEU A 194 27.03 6.08 23.88
CA LEU A 194 25.89 5.48 23.19
C LEU A 194 25.31 6.44 22.13
N ARG A 195 25.15 7.73 22.48
CA ARG A 195 24.76 8.78 21.53
C ARG A 195 25.74 8.86 20.37
N LYS A 196 27.05 9.03 20.65
CA LYS A 196 28.09 9.17 19.63
C LYS A 196 28.12 7.98 18.66
N ARG A 197 27.96 6.76 19.19
CA ARG A 197 27.90 5.56 18.38
C ARG A 197 26.64 5.55 17.52
N THR A 198 25.48 5.92 18.06
CA THR A 198 24.24 5.98 17.30
C THR A 198 24.33 6.99 16.15
N GLU A 199 24.83 8.20 16.43
CA GLU A 199 25.07 9.23 15.41
C GLU A 199 26.04 8.75 14.32
N TYR A 200 27.12 8.04 14.68
CA TYR A 200 28.06 7.45 13.74
C TYR A 200 27.38 6.39 12.85
N GLU A 201 26.59 5.48 13.41
CA GLU A 201 25.89 4.45 12.62
C GLU A 201 24.79 5.05 11.72
N LEU A 202 24.10 6.11 12.17
CA LEU A 202 23.14 6.86 11.35
C LEU A 202 23.81 7.53 10.15
N ASP A 203 24.96 8.15 10.38
CA ASP A 203 25.75 8.74 9.30
C ASP A 203 26.23 7.68 8.31
N LYS A 204 26.87 6.63 8.83
CA LYS A 204 27.47 5.56 8.04
C LYS A 204 26.46 4.75 7.23
N ARG A 205 25.28 4.44 7.82
CA ARG A 205 24.30 3.53 7.19
C ARG A 205 23.20 4.25 6.44
N ILE A 206 22.95 5.54 6.72
CA ILE A 206 21.82 6.26 6.14
C ILE A 206 22.28 7.52 5.40
N LEU A 207 22.87 8.52 6.09
CA LEU A 207 23.06 9.84 5.51
C LEU A 207 24.18 9.87 4.46
N THR A 208 25.34 9.30 4.76
CA THR A 208 26.45 9.22 3.83
C THR A 208 26.11 8.36 2.60
N PRO A 209 25.58 7.14 2.72
CA PRO A 209 25.14 6.36 1.56
C PRO A 209 24.06 7.05 0.73
N PHE A 210 23.15 7.81 1.34
CA PHE A 210 22.12 8.54 0.61
C PHE A 210 22.71 9.64 -0.30
N LEU A 211 23.72 10.36 0.17
CA LEU A 211 24.39 11.41 -0.60
C LEU A 211 25.40 10.85 -1.61
N ASP A 212 26.10 9.78 -1.27
CA ASP A 212 27.09 9.15 -2.16
C ASP A 212 26.44 8.14 -3.09
N ARG A 213 25.88 8.65 -4.19
CA ARG A 213 25.22 7.82 -5.21
C ARG A 213 26.16 6.84 -5.93
N SER A 214 27.46 7.01 -5.83
CA SER A 214 28.43 6.06 -6.42
C SER A 214 28.36 4.70 -5.74
N THR A 215 28.01 4.67 -4.46
CA THR A 215 27.82 3.43 -3.69
C THR A 215 26.53 2.69 -4.06
N TRP A 216 25.55 3.37 -4.60
CA TRP A 216 24.25 2.82 -4.96
C TRP A 216 24.36 1.79 -6.09
N VAL A 217 25.16 2.06 -7.11
CA VAL A 217 25.41 1.12 -8.22
C VAL A 217 26.17 -0.13 -7.74
N ALA A 218 27.18 0.07 -6.89
CA ALA A 218 28.03 -0.99 -6.38
C ALA A 218 27.31 -1.88 -5.36
N SER A 219 26.32 -1.35 -4.62
CA SER A 219 25.56 -2.07 -3.59
C SER A 219 24.29 -2.74 -4.10
N GLY A 220 24.00 -2.64 -5.40
CA GLY A 220 22.77 -3.23 -5.96
C GLY A 220 21.51 -2.43 -5.70
N TRP A 221 21.60 -1.19 -5.26
CA TRP A 221 20.50 -0.24 -5.11
C TRP A 221 19.85 0.03 -6.45
N GLN A 222 18.64 -0.39 -6.62
CA GLN A 222 18.01 -0.21 -7.90
C GLN A 222 16.54 0.11 -7.77
N GLY A 223 16.21 1.29 -8.26
CA GLY A 223 14.91 1.61 -8.75
C GLY A 223 13.89 2.12 -7.74
N TRP A 224 14.17 2.12 -6.44
CA TRP A 224 13.20 2.70 -5.52
C TRP A 224 13.12 4.23 -5.63
N ASP A 225 14.20 4.87 -6.04
CA ASP A 225 14.28 6.33 -6.22
C ASP A 225 13.79 6.81 -7.60
N GLY A 226 13.54 5.88 -8.53
CA GLY A 226 13.13 6.19 -9.91
C GLY A 226 14.17 6.93 -10.75
N VAL A 227 15.42 7.05 -10.29
CA VAL A 227 16.46 7.88 -10.92
C VAL A 227 17.52 7.05 -11.64
N HIS A 228 17.45 5.72 -11.57
CA HIS A 228 18.51 4.87 -12.12
C HIS A 228 18.51 4.91 -13.66
N PRO A 229 19.58 5.44 -14.31
CA PRO A 229 19.60 5.69 -15.76
C PRO A 229 19.53 4.43 -16.61
N GLU A 230 19.93 3.27 -16.06
CA GLU A 230 19.96 2.00 -16.83
C GLU A 230 18.67 1.19 -16.73
N THR A 231 17.85 1.38 -15.71
CA THR A 231 16.68 0.54 -15.46
C THR A 231 15.36 1.22 -15.79
N GLN A 232 15.30 2.54 -15.73
CA GLN A 232 14.07 3.33 -15.91
C GLN A 232 12.86 2.73 -15.17
N THR A 233 13.11 2.10 -14.01
CA THR A 233 12.06 1.47 -13.22
C THR A 233 11.20 2.58 -12.60
N PRO A 234 9.88 2.57 -12.78
CA PRO A 234 9.01 3.54 -12.12
C PRO A 234 9.20 3.52 -10.61
N ALA A 235 9.18 4.70 -9.99
CA ALA A 235 9.20 4.80 -8.55
C ALA A 235 7.89 4.22 -7.99
N ASN A 236 7.97 3.49 -6.88
CA ASN A 236 6.82 2.92 -6.18
C ASN A 236 6.76 3.47 -4.75
N ASN A 237 5.94 2.87 -3.90
CA ASN A 237 5.76 3.25 -2.50
C ASN A 237 7.08 3.29 -1.68
N TRP A 238 8.13 2.63 -2.11
CA TRP A 238 9.45 2.68 -1.46
C TRP A 238 10.06 4.10 -1.53
N ALA A 239 9.85 4.81 -2.64
CA ALA A 239 10.43 6.14 -2.85
C ALA A 239 10.03 7.14 -1.75
N PRO A 240 8.75 7.45 -1.52
CA PRO A 240 8.36 8.39 -0.48
C PRO A 240 8.61 7.85 0.94
N TRP A 241 8.51 6.54 1.14
CA TRP A 241 8.69 5.94 2.46
C TRP A 241 10.15 6.01 2.93
N ILE A 242 11.09 5.55 2.10
CA ILE A 242 12.52 5.62 2.43
C ILE A 242 12.97 7.07 2.53
N THR A 243 12.59 7.92 1.56
CA THR A 243 12.96 9.34 1.55
C THR A 243 12.43 10.07 2.79
N GLY A 244 11.18 9.85 3.19
CA GLY A 244 10.61 10.41 4.41
C GLY A 244 11.36 10.00 5.68
N ASN A 245 11.81 8.73 5.76
CA ASN A 245 12.62 8.25 6.87
C ASN A 245 14.03 8.86 6.88
N ILE A 246 14.67 9.03 5.72
CA ILE A 246 15.98 9.70 5.60
C ILE A 246 15.87 11.18 6.00
N LEU A 247 14.83 11.87 5.53
CA LEU A 247 14.53 13.24 5.93
C LEU A 247 14.31 13.34 7.46
N THR A 248 13.68 12.32 8.07
CA THR A 248 13.52 12.23 9.53
C THR A 248 14.88 12.13 10.22
N VAL A 249 15.80 11.29 9.74
CA VAL A 249 17.16 11.22 10.29
C VAL A 249 17.87 12.58 10.18
N ALA A 250 17.79 13.22 9.01
CA ALA A 250 18.39 14.54 8.80
C ALA A 250 17.79 15.61 9.73
N ALA A 251 16.47 15.61 9.88
CA ALA A 251 15.74 16.57 10.72
C ALA A 251 16.16 16.50 12.19
N PHE A 252 16.29 15.29 12.73
CA PHE A 252 16.50 15.07 14.15
C PHE A 252 17.97 14.95 14.56
N CYS A 253 18.86 14.48 13.66
CA CYS A 253 20.23 14.14 14.02
C CYS A 253 21.31 14.94 13.29
N GLU A 254 21.12 15.38 12.05
CA GLU A 254 22.19 16.07 11.29
C GLU A 254 22.46 17.49 11.83
N PRO A 255 23.64 17.77 12.41
CA PRO A 255 23.95 19.09 12.97
C PRO A 255 24.35 20.13 11.92
N SER A 256 24.87 19.71 10.76
CA SER A 256 25.32 20.61 9.70
C SER A 256 24.15 21.12 8.87
N LEU A 257 23.88 22.42 8.90
CA LEU A 257 22.84 23.04 8.09
C LEU A 257 23.06 22.81 6.60
N ALA A 258 24.29 22.98 6.12
CA ALA A 258 24.63 22.78 4.72
C ALA A 258 24.35 21.33 4.26
N ARG A 259 24.64 20.36 5.11
CA ARG A 259 24.37 18.94 4.80
C ARG A 259 22.87 18.61 4.87
N ARG A 260 22.11 19.25 5.78
CA ARG A 260 20.64 19.15 5.79
C ARG A 260 20.03 19.68 4.49
N GLU A 261 20.49 20.84 4.03
CA GLU A 261 20.09 21.42 2.74
C GLU A 261 20.44 20.50 1.55
N GLU A 262 21.63 19.88 1.57
CA GLU A 262 22.04 18.91 0.56
C GLU A 262 21.12 17.67 0.55
N ILE A 263 20.81 17.11 1.72
CA ILE A 263 19.91 15.95 1.86
C ILE A 263 18.51 16.30 1.36
N VAL A 264 17.96 17.44 1.75
CA VAL A 264 16.66 17.90 1.27
C VAL A 264 16.68 18.07 -0.24
N SER A 265 17.71 18.72 -0.79
CA SER A 265 17.86 18.93 -2.24
C SER A 265 17.93 17.61 -3.02
N ALA A 266 18.57 16.58 -2.44
CA ALA A 266 18.64 15.24 -3.04
C ALA A 266 17.31 14.47 -2.94
N ALA A 267 16.48 14.78 -1.94
CA ALA A 267 15.20 14.12 -1.71
C ALA A 267 14.09 14.57 -2.69
N LEU A 268 14.04 15.86 -3.04
CA LEU A 268 12.94 16.41 -3.85
C LEU A 268 12.76 15.72 -5.21
N PRO A 269 13.81 15.44 -6.00
CA PRO A 269 13.67 14.73 -7.28
C PRO A 269 13.14 13.30 -7.12
N ILE A 270 13.42 12.65 -6.00
CA ILE A 270 12.92 11.28 -5.71
C ILE A 270 11.42 11.33 -5.48
N LEU A 271 10.94 12.30 -4.72
CA LEU A 271 9.51 12.50 -4.48
C LEU A 271 8.78 12.89 -5.78
N ASP A 272 9.42 13.70 -6.66
CA ASP A 272 8.89 14.01 -7.99
C ASP A 272 8.79 12.76 -8.88
N ASN A 273 9.79 11.88 -8.86
CA ASN A 273 9.72 10.63 -9.61
C ASN A 273 8.56 9.74 -9.15
N PHE A 274 8.21 9.78 -7.86
CA PHE A 274 7.05 9.06 -7.34
C PHE A 274 5.74 9.71 -7.82
N THR A 275 5.60 11.03 -7.75
CA THR A 275 4.38 11.72 -8.22
C THR A 275 4.14 11.54 -9.71
N MET A 276 5.21 11.38 -10.51
CA MET A 276 5.12 11.08 -11.93
C MET A 276 4.50 9.71 -12.26
N CYS A 277 4.46 8.79 -11.29
CA CYS A 277 3.84 7.48 -11.48
C CYS A 277 2.32 7.49 -11.24
N TYR A 278 1.74 8.62 -10.82
CA TYR A 278 0.31 8.76 -10.55
C TYR A 278 -0.42 9.43 -11.70
N GLY A 279 -1.60 8.90 -12.04
CA GLY A 279 -2.56 9.57 -12.90
C GLY A 279 -3.11 10.85 -12.25
N ALA A 280 -3.71 11.73 -13.05
CA ALA A 280 -4.26 12.99 -12.56
C ALA A 280 -5.41 12.80 -11.55
N ASP A 281 -6.04 11.62 -11.53
CA ASP A 281 -7.08 11.25 -10.57
C ASP A 281 -6.55 10.88 -9.17
N GLY A 282 -5.23 10.66 -9.04
CA GLY A 282 -4.57 10.35 -7.78
C GLY A 282 -4.85 8.95 -7.23
N ALA A 283 -5.38 8.03 -8.04
CA ALA A 283 -5.65 6.66 -7.62
C ALA A 283 -4.37 5.89 -7.27
N CYS A 284 -4.41 5.12 -6.18
CA CYS A 284 -3.33 4.20 -5.83
C CYS A 284 -3.52 2.87 -6.57
N GLU A 285 -2.69 2.58 -7.57
CA GLU A 285 -2.79 1.36 -8.38
C GLU A 285 -2.54 0.07 -7.58
N GLU A 286 -1.80 0.16 -6.49
CA GLU A 286 -1.48 -0.97 -5.60
C GLU A 286 -2.67 -1.40 -4.72
N GLY A 287 -3.77 -0.66 -4.75
CA GLY A 287 -4.96 -0.90 -3.95
C GLY A 287 -5.05 -0.04 -2.67
N PRO A 288 -6.24 0.04 -2.04
CA PRO A 288 -6.46 0.88 -0.87
C PRO A 288 -5.57 0.52 0.34
N SER A 289 -5.15 -0.74 0.48
CA SER A 289 -4.21 -1.12 1.54
C SER A 289 -2.86 -0.42 1.43
N TYR A 290 -2.47 -0.04 0.23
CA TYR A 290 -1.22 0.67 -0.05
C TYR A 290 -1.35 2.19 0.00
N TRP A 291 -2.55 2.73 0.11
CA TRP A 291 -2.74 4.17 0.19
C TRP A 291 -1.95 4.80 1.34
N ALA A 292 -2.01 4.24 2.53
CA ALA A 292 -1.23 4.72 3.67
C ALA A 292 0.29 4.55 3.50
N MET A 293 0.72 3.58 2.68
CA MET A 293 2.13 3.24 2.43
C MET A 293 2.72 3.93 1.21
N ALA A 294 1.90 4.53 0.36
CA ALA A 294 2.29 5.23 -0.86
C ALA A 294 1.88 6.72 -0.79
N PRO A 295 0.63 7.15 -1.11
CA PRO A 295 0.21 8.54 -0.91
C PRO A 295 0.39 9.05 0.51
N GLY A 296 0.10 8.21 1.52
CA GLY A 296 0.28 8.58 2.92
C GLY A 296 1.72 8.85 3.30
N LYS A 297 2.69 8.08 2.76
CA LYS A 297 4.12 8.33 3.01
C LYS A 297 4.63 9.58 2.30
N LEU A 298 4.13 9.85 1.08
CA LEU A 298 4.40 11.12 0.41
C LEU A 298 3.88 12.29 1.25
N PHE A 299 2.65 12.19 1.75
CA PHE A 299 2.07 13.22 2.62
C PHE A 299 2.91 13.45 3.89
N GLY A 300 3.34 12.38 4.58
CA GLY A 300 4.22 12.50 5.74
C GLY A 300 5.57 13.16 5.42
N ALA A 301 6.15 12.85 4.25
CA ALA A 301 7.35 13.54 3.78
C ALA A 301 7.08 15.02 3.50
N CYS A 302 5.91 15.36 2.92
CA CYS A 302 5.50 16.76 2.71
C CYS A 302 5.29 17.51 4.04
N GLU A 303 4.68 16.89 5.06
CA GLU A 303 4.55 17.49 6.39
C GLU A 303 5.92 17.77 7.02
N LEU A 304 6.83 16.80 6.93
CA LEU A 304 8.19 16.98 7.46
C LEU A 304 8.96 18.08 6.71
N LEU A 305 8.85 18.16 5.39
CA LEU A 305 9.46 19.23 4.58
C LEU A 305 8.87 20.60 4.93
N TYR A 306 7.56 20.67 5.13
CA TYR A 306 6.90 21.88 5.60
C TYR A 306 7.45 22.35 6.94
N ASP A 307 7.57 21.45 7.91
CA ASP A 307 8.11 21.78 9.24
C ASP A 307 9.63 22.10 9.19
N LEU A 308 10.40 21.40 8.36
CA LEU A 308 11.83 21.65 8.16
C LEU A 308 12.15 23.01 7.55
N SER A 309 11.19 23.59 6.83
CA SER A 309 11.35 24.84 6.09
C SER A 309 10.49 25.98 6.64
N ASP A 310 9.96 25.86 7.84
CA ASP A 310 9.03 26.83 8.44
C ASP A 310 7.89 27.22 7.49
N GLY A 311 7.34 26.23 6.78
CA GLY A 311 6.23 26.40 5.85
C GLY A 311 6.61 26.84 4.43
N TYR A 312 7.88 27.03 4.11
CA TYR A 312 8.30 27.41 2.76
C TYR A 312 8.04 26.33 1.72
N LEU A 313 8.34 25.06 2.04
CA LEU A 313 8.05 23.90 1.18
C LEU A 313 6.61 23.43 1.39
N ASP A 314 5.64 24.21 0.92
CA ASP A 314 4.20 23.92 1.02
C ASP A 314 3.65 23.31 -0.28
N LEU A 315 3.27 22.04 -0.22
CA LEU A 315 2.72 21.27 -1.33
C LEU A 315 1.23 20.94 -1.15
N PHE A 316 0.63 21.27 -0.02
CA PHE A 316 -0.74 20.87 0.31
C PHE A 316 -1.82 21.52 -0.58
N GLY A 317 -1.49 22.62 -1.26
CA GLY A 317 -2.35 23.25 -2.26
C GLY A 317 -2.28 22.59 -3.65
N ASP A 318 -1.41 21.60 -3.87
CA ASP A 318 -1.28 20.95 -5.18
C ASP A 318 -2.48 20.04 -5.47
N PRO A 319 -3.10 20.16 -6.68
CA PRO A 319 -4.27 19.34 -7.03
C PRO A 319 -4.00 17.82 -7.06
N LEU A 320 -2.79 17.37 -7.42
CA LEU A 320 -2.48 15.94 -7.42
C LEU A 320 -2.34 15.43 -5.99
N ILE A 321 -1.57 16.12 -5.13
CA ILE A 321 -1.44 15.76 -3.70
C ILE A 321 -2.82 15.66 -3.06
N ARG A 322 -3.70 16.62 -3.31
CA ARG A 322 -5.07 16.61 -2.81
C ARG A 322 -5.84 15.37 -3.28
N ARG A 323 -5.85 15.07 -4.60
CA ARG A 323 -6.57 13.92 -5.16
C ARG A 323 -6.02 12.58 -4.67
N MET A 324 -4.70 12.45 -4.51
CA MET A 324 -4.07 11.28 -3.90
C MET A 324 -4.60 11.03 -2.49
N GLY A 325 -4.83 12.09 -1.70
CA GLY A 325 -5.47 11.99 -0.39
C GLY A 325 -6.93 11.55 -0.48
N GLU A 326 -7.72 12.22 -1.34
CA GLU A 326 -9.16 11.96 -1.49
C GLU A 326 -9.46 10.55 -1.99
N SER A 327 -8.58 9.95 -2.82
CA SER A 327 -8.82 8.67 -3.50
C SER A 327 -9.18 7.55 -2.53
N GLU A 328 -8.58 7.49 -1.34
CA GLU A 328 -8.90 6.47 -0.32
C GLU A 328 -10.37 6.53 0.12
N THR A 329 -10.90 7.73 0.33
CA THR A 329 -12.28 7.90 0.79
C THR A 329 -13.30 7.46 -0.26
N LEU A 330 -12.94 7.59 -1.54
CA LEU A 330 -13.79 7.19 -2.67
C LEU A 330 -13.92 5.67 -2.82
N LEU A 331 -12.93 4.93 -2.34
CA LEU A 331 -12.88 3.46 -2.41
C LEU A 331 -13.63 2.76 -1.27
N SER A 332 -14.20 3.51 -0.34
CA SER A 332 -15.00 2.95 0.76
C SER A 332 -16.29 2.31 0.22
N VAL A 333 -16.51 1.04 0.50
CA VAL A 333 -17.75 0.32 0.19
C VAL A 333 -18.74 0.48 1.34
N THR A 334 -18.30 0.14 2.55
CA THR A 334 -19.05 0.30 3.81
C THR A 334 -18.16 0.96 4.85
N ARG A 335 -18.69 1.25 6.03
CA ARG A 335 -17.88 1.74 7.16
C ARG A 335 -16.71 0.81 7.49
N ARG A 336 -16.82 -0.48 7.20
CA ARG A 336 -15.86 -1.52 7.58
C ARG A 336 -15.14 -2.16 6.41
N ARG A 337 -15.44 -1.75 5.17
CA ARG A 337 -14.87 -2.37 3.97
C ARG A 337 -14.51 -1.32 2.94
N PHE A 338 -13.35 -1.53 2.35
CA PHE A 338 -12.92 -0.86 1.13
C PHE A 338 -13.11 -1.79 -0.07
N LEU A 339 -13.17 -1.21 -1.25
CA LEU A 339 -13.11 -1.96 -2.50
C LEU A 339 -11.77 -2.68 -2.57
N THR A 340 -11.81 -3.99 -2.81
CA THR A 340 -10.62 -4.80 -3.02
C THR A 340 -10.28 -4.86 -4.50
N TYR A 341 -9.03 -4.60 -4.84
CA TYR A 341 -8.35 -4.85 -6.11
C TYR A 341 -6.84 -4.87 -5.85
N ALA A 342 -6.05 -5.42 -6.76
CA ALA A 342 -4.61 -5.60 -6.55
C ALA A 342 -4.32 -6.25 -5.18
N ASP A 343 -3.26 -5.85 -4.49
CA ASP A 343 -2.92 -6.41 -3.18
C ASP A 343 -3.69 -5.73 -2.01
N ALA A 344 -4.98 -5.37 -2.23
CA ALA A 344 -5.83 -4.86 -1.16
C ALA A 344 -6.20 -5.96 -0.14
N PHE A 345 -6.12 -5.64 1.14
CA PHE A 345 -6.53 -6.53 2.24
C PHE A 345 -8.01 -6.33 2.58
N ALA A 346 -8.81 -7.38 2.48
CA ALA A 346 -10.25 -7.29 2.72
C ALA A 346 -10.65 -6.83 4.14
N GLY A 347 -9.75 -7.01 5.11
CA GLY A 347 -9.90 -6.52 6.49
C GLY A 347 -9.27 -5.16 6.76
N LEU A 348 -8.97 -4.37 5.73
CA LEU A 348 -8.38 -3.04 5.86
C LEU A 348 -9.23 -2.14 6.76
N LYS A 349 -8.55 -1.44 7.67
CA LYS A 349 -9.12 -0.38 8.48
C LYS A 349 -8.52 0.95 8.10
N ALA A 350 -9.35 1.99 8.06
CA ALA A 350 -8.90 3.34 7.75
C ALA A 350 -7.88 3.86 8.78
N ASN A 351 -6.79 4.47 8.32
CA ASN A 351 -5.87 5.20 9.20
C ASN A 351 -6.45 6.59 9.50
N VAL A 352 -7.23 6.66 10.58
CA VAL A 352 -8.02 7.85 10.96
C VAL A 352 -7.14 9.08 11.15
N GLY A 353 -6.03 8.96 11.87
CA GLY A 353 -5.15 10.10 12.15
C GLY A 353 -4.49 10.64 10.88
N LEU A 354 -4.00 9.77 10.02
CA LEU A 354 -3.40 10.16 8.74
C LEU A 354 -4.43 10.82 7.81
N LEU A 355 -5.62 10.21 7.65
CA LEU A 355 -6.69 10.74 6.80
C LEU A 355 -7.15 12.13 7.25
N ALA A 356 -7.33 12.33 8.56
CA ALA A 356 -7.78 13.59 9.09
C ALA A 356 -6.73 14.70 8.95
N ARG A 357 -5.46 14.42 9.27
CA ARG A 357 -4.34 15.37 9.06
C ARG A 357 -4.17 15.72 7.58
N TYR A 358 -4.25 14.72 6.70
CA TYR A 358 -4.18 14.94 5.26
C TYR A 358 -5.33 15.86 4.80
N GLY A 359 -6.56 15.57 5.23
CA GLY A 359 -7.73 16.38 4.93
C GLY A 359 -7.61 17.82 5.47
N GLU A 360 -7.05 17.99 6.67
CA GLU A 360 -6.82 19.30 7.27
C GLU A 360 -5.79 20.12 6.47
N ARG A 361 -4.61 19.54 6.20
CA ARG A 361 -3.53 20.20 5.44
C ARG A 361 -3.94 20.55 4.02
N CYS A 362 -4.58 19.63 3.31
CA CYS A 362 -5.04 19.83 1.94
C CYS A 362 -6.40 20.55 1.84
N ARG A 363 -7.03 20.93 2.97
CA ARG A 363 -8.34 21.58 3.04
C ARG A 363 -9.44 20.76 2.36
N VAL A 364 -9.49 19.47 2.67
CA VAL A 364 -10.48 18.52 2.16
C VAL A 364 -11.42 18.09 3.30
N PRO A 365 -12.52 18.82 3.57
CA PRO A 365 -13.41 18.52 4.70
C PRO A 365 -13.99 17.09 4.68
N GLN A 366 -14.18 16.51 3.49
CA GLN A 366 -14.72 15.17 3.34
C GLN A 366 -13.78 14.07 3.90
N MET A 367 -12.47 14.27 3.81
CA MET A 367 -11.51 13.35 4.44
C MET A 367 -11.59 13.40 5.96
N ILE A 368 -11.78 14.59 6.54
CA ILE A 368 -11.96 14.77 7.99
C ILE A 368 -13.29 14.13 8.42
N ALA A 369 -14.36 14.35 7.65
CA ALA A 369 -15.67 13.74 7.88
C ALA A 369 -15.60 12.20 7.82
N PHE A 370 -14.89 11.66 6.83
CA PHE A 370 -14.65 10.23 6.70
C PHE A 370 -13.88 9.67 7.91
N ALA A 371 -12.80 10.32 8.31
CA ALA A 371 -12.01 9.91 9.47
C ALA A 371 -12.83 9.93 10.77
N ALA A 372 -13.65 10.97 10.98
CA ALA A 372 -14.52 11.09 12.13
C ALA A 372 -15.59 9.99 12.16
N ASP A 373 -16.20 9.67 11.02
CA ASP A 373 -17.18 8.59 10.89
C ASP A 373 -16.57 7.22 11.26
N ARG A 374 -15.34 6.94 10.80
CA ARG A 374 -14.61 5.69 11.12
C ARG A 374 -14.12 5.63 12.57
N SER A 375 -13.81 6.77 13.17
CA SER A 375 -13.43 6.85 14.57
C SER A 375 -14.62 6.57 15.50
N ALA A 376 -15.79 7.09 15.18
CA ALA A 376 -16.97 7.06 16.03
C ALA A 376 -17.52 5.65 16.27
N ASP A 377 -17.41 4.74 15.30
CA ASP A 377 -17.92 3.36 15.40
C ASP A 377 -16.81 2.31 15.64
N GLY A 378 -15.56 2.77 15.83
CA GLY A 378 -14.40 1.90 16.00
C GLY A 378 -14.02 1.09 14.76
N SER A 379 -14.55 1.45 13.57
CA SER A 379 -14.18 0.80 12.30
C SER A 379 -12.85 1.29 11.75
N GLY A 380 -12.36 2.44 12.24
CA GLY A 380 -10.99 2.87 12.01
C GLY A 380 -9.98 1.94 12.69
N ALA A 381 -8.75 1.93 12.22
CA ALA A 381 -7.66 1.31 12.94
C ALA A 381 -7.60 1.95 14.33
N ALA A 382 -7.80 1.18 15.39
CA ALA A 382 -7.29 1.59 16.69
C ALA A 382 -5.82 1.90 16.45
N GLN A 383 -5.39 3.12 16.76
CA GLN A 383 -3.97 3.44 16.62
C GLN A 383 -3.21 2.49 17.53
N ASP A 384 -2.64 1.44 16.96
CA ASP A 384 -1.56 0.73 17.63
C ASP A 384 -0.54 1.79 17.98
N LEU A 385 0.02 1.71 19.16
CA LEU A 385 0.96 2.74 19.62
C LEU A 385 2.10 2.96 18.63
N TYR A 386 2.54 1.91 17.97
CA TYR A 386 3.46 1.97 16.84
C TYR A 386 3.30 0.73 15.96
N SER A 387 3.16 0.93 14.68
CA SER A 387 3.23 -0.11 13.67
C SER A 387 4.52 0.05 12.86
N CYS A 388 5.17 -1.05 12.50
CA CYS A 388 6.32 -1.03 11.59
C CYS A 388 6.00 -0.47 10.19
N TRP A 389 4.73 -0.24 9.90
CA TRP A 389 4.24 0.40 8.69
C TRP A 389 4.14 1.92 8.82
N ASP A 390 4.30 2.47 10.05
CA ASP A 390 4.34 3.90 10.29
C ASP A 390 5.76 4.43 10.16
N SER A 391 5.93 5.57 9.48
CA SER A 391 7.16 6.35 9.62
C SER A 391 7.15 7.00 11.01
N PRO A 392 8.28 7.05 11.73
CA PRO A 392 8.33 7.62 13.07
C PRO A 392 7.81 9.06 13.15
N TYR A 393 8.06 9.88 12.13
CA TYR A 393 7.53 11.23 12.09
C TYR A 393 6.00 11.27 11.96
N ASP A 394 5.41 10.48 11.05
CA ASP A 394 3.95 10.37 10.91
C ASP A 394 3.30 9.91 12.22
N TRP A 395 3.95 8.97 12.89
CA TRP A 395 3.48 8.47 14.18
C TRP A 395 3.50 9.55 15.27
N LEU A 396 4.58 10.35 15.35
CA LEU A 396 4.62 11.51 16.25
C LEU A 396 3.47 12.48 15.98
N CYS A 397 3.21 12.78 14.71
CA CYS A 397 2.10 13.64 14.31
C CYS A 397 0.75 13.05 14.75
N ASN A 398 0.53 11.75 14.53
CA ASN A 398 -0.70 11.07 14.95
C ASN A 398 -0.89 11.05 16.46
N LEU A 399 0.18 10.88 17.25
CA LEU A 399 0.11 10.89 18.72
C LEU A 399 -0.34 12.24 19.29
N ALA A 400 0.00 13.32 18.62
CA ALA A 400 -0.29 14.69 19.06
C ALA A 400 -1.53 15.31 18.40
N TRP A 401 -2.12 14.61 17.42
CA TRP A 401 -3.28 15.10 16.69
C TRP A 401 -4.59 14.77 17.43
N GLU A 402 -5.52 15.71 17.42
CA GLU A 402 -6.86 15.55 18.01
C GLU A 402 -7.94 15.76 16.92
N MET A 403 -8.97 14.90 16.92
CA MET A 403 -10.09 15.04 16.00
C MET A 403 -10.80 16.39 16.22
N PRO A 404 -10.99 17.20 15.16
CA PRO A 404 -11.76 18.44 15.27
C PRO A 404 -13.17 18.21 15.80
N GLN A 405 -13.68 19.17 16.56
CA GLN A 405 -15.06 19.15 17.07
C GLN A 405 -16.04 19.54 15.96
N ASN A 406 -17.27 19.04 16.05
CA ASN A 406 -18.37 19.39 15.13
C ASN A 406 -18.08 19.09 13.65
N VAL A 407 -17.43 17.95 13.38
CA VAL A 407 -17.20 17.50 12.01
C VAL A 407 -18.53 17.11 11.37
N PRO A 408 -18.84 17.57 10.14
CA PRO A 408 -20.04 17.15 9.40
C PRO A 408 -20.07 15.63 9.19
N ALA A 409 -21.27 15.06 9.04
CA ALA A 409 -21.41 13.66 8.70
C ALA A 409 -20.79 13.37 7.33
N TYR A 410 -20.08 12.25 7.22
CA TYR A 410 -19.54 11.79 5.94
C TYR A 410 -20.66 11.32 5.01
N GLN A 411 -20.60 11.76 3.77
CA GLN A 411 -21.53 11.38 2.71
C GLN A 411 -20.73 10.79 1.53
N PRO A 412 -20.76 9.47 1.33
CA PRO A 412 -20.09 8.88 0.17
C PRO A 412 -20.77 9.34 -1.13
N PRO A 413 -20.01 9.61 -2.19
CA PRO A 413 -20.58 9.95 -3.49
C PRO A 413 -21.35 8.77 -4.07
N THR A 414 -22.46 9.04 -4.78
CA THR A 414 -23.23 8.01 -5.51
C THR A 414 -22.51 7.52 -6.74
N ARG A 415 -21.61 8.32 -7.29
CA ARG A 415 -20.82 7.99 -8.47
C ARG A 415 -19.37 8.43 -8.26
N VAL A 416 -18.43 7.54 -8.61
CA VAL A 416 -17.01 7.84 -8.71
C VAL A 416 -16.52 7.39 -10.08
N LEU A 417 -15.70 8.21 -10.70
CA LEU A 417 -14.95 7.87 -11.91
C LEU A 417 -13.50 8.32 -11.69
N LEU A 418 -12.59 7.36 -11.68
CA LEU A 418 -11.15 7.60 -11.70
C LEU A 418 -10.72 7.30 -13.15
N GLU A 419 -10.57 8.37 -13.95
CA GLU A 419 -10.46 8.25 -15.41
C GLU A 419 -9.14 7.62 -15.85
N ASP A 420 -8.03 8.05 -15.24
CA ASP A 420 -6.70 7.55 -15.57
C ASP A 420 -6.48 6.11 -15.08
N PHE A 421 -7.11 5.76 -13.96
CA PHE A 421 -7.08 4.41 -13.40
C PHE A 421 -8.14 3.49 -14.01
N GLU A 422 -9.11 4.05 -14.74
CA GLU A 422 -10.26 3.35 -15.32
C GLU A 422 -11.08 2.59 -14.27
N LEU A 423 -11.46 3.26 -13.18
CA LEU A 423 -12.36 2.71 -12.15
C LEU A 423 -13.67 3.48 -12.11
N PHE A 424 -14.78 2.75 -12.32
CA PHE A 424 -16.14 3.26 -12.17
C PHE A 424 -16.81 2.67 -10.93
N ILE A 425 -17.44 3.53 -10.11
CA ILE A 425 -18.24 3.13 -8.97
C ILE A 425 -19.60 3.80 -9.05
N ALA A 426 -20.66 3.02 -8.78
CA ALA A 426 -22.02 3.52 -8.64
C ALA A 426 -22.66 2.98 -7.36
N ARG A 427 -23.46 3.83 -6.69
CA ARG A 427 -24.27 3.47 -5.49
C ARG A 427 -25.72 3.82 -5.73
N GLU A 428 -26.62 3.00 -5.24
CA GLU A 428 -28.05 3.27 -5.29
C GLU A 428 -28.45 4.46 -4.40
N PHE A 429 -27.79 4.60 -3.22
CA PHE A 429 -28.05 5.66 -2.25
C PHE A 429 -26.75 6.31 -1.74
N ALA A 430 -26.75 7.63 -1.58
CA ALA A 430 -25.61 8.42 -1.13
C ALA A 430 -25.26 8.26 0.36
N GLU A 431 -26.25 7.99 1.21
CA GLU A 431 -26.13 8.23 2.66
C GLU A 431 -26.02 6.96 3.50
N SER A 432 -25.98 5.78 2.88
CA SER A 432 -25.99 4.54 3.64
C SER A 432 -25.38 3.37 2.89
N GLU A 433 -25.04 2.34 3.64
CA GLU A 433 -24.65 1.03 3.11
C GLU A 433 -25.84 0.26 2.51
N ARG A 434 -27.07 0.83 2.61
CA ARG A 434 -28.28 0.24 2.07
C ARG A 434 -28.30 0.33 0.55
N GLY A 435 -28.92 -0.68 -0.08
CA GLY A 435 -29.05 -0.76 -1.53
C GLY A 435 -27.84 -1.36 -2.21
N LEU A 436 -27.80 -1.22 -3.51
CA LEU A 436 -26.77 -1.81 -4.35
C LEU A 436 -25.56 -0.87 -4.52
N TYR A 437 -24.41 -1.50 -4.59
CA TYR A 437 -23.12 -0.90 -4.93
C TYR A 437 -22.52 -1.70 -6.07
N LEU A 438 -21.99 -1.02 -7.08
CA LEU A 438 -21.28 -1.58 -8.22
C LEU A 438 -19.94 -0.90 -8.38
N ALA A 439 -18.86 -1.68 -8.51
CA ALA A 439 -17.56 -1.18 -8.95
C ALA A 439 -17.07 -2.00 -10.15
N VAL A 440 -16.43 -1.32 -11.11
CA VAL A 440 -15.89 -1.95 -12.33
C VAL A 440 -14.53 -1.35 -12.63
N LYS A 441 -13.51 -2.21 -12.77
CA LYS A 441 -12.12 -1.84 -13.04
C LYS A 441 -11.76 -2.13 -14.50
N GLY A 442 -11.17 -1.16 -15.17
CA GLY A 442 -10.49 -1.29 -16.46
C GLY A 442 -8.98 -1.39 -16.30
N GLY A 443 -8.22 -0.55 -16.99
CA GLY A 443 -6.78 -0.44 -16.90
C GLY A 443 -6.01 -1.56 -17.61
N HIS A 444 -4.90 -1.99 -17.03
CA HIS A 444 -4.01 -3.00 -17.64
C HIS A 444 -3.44 -3.95 -16.57
N ASN A 445 -2.91 -5.12 -17.03
CA ASN A 445 -2.34 -6.15 -16.17
C ASN A 445 -0.82 -5.99 -15.94
N ASP A 446 -0.35 -4.75 -15.70
CA ASP A 446 1.06 -4.42 -15.40
C ASP A 446 1.15 -3.27 -14.38
N THR A 447 0.24 -3.26 -13.41
CA THR A 447 0.29 -2.33 -12.28
C THR A 447 1.27 -2.84 -11.22
N SER A 448 1.73 -1.96 -10.33
CA SER A 448 2.42 -2.41 -9.13
C SER A 448 1.47 -3.31 -8.31
N HIS A 449 1.98 -4.41 -7.77
CA HIS A 449 1.16 -5.41 -7.08
C HIS A 449 0.02 -6.02 -7.91
N ASN A 450 0.23 -6.17 -9.22
CA ASN A 450 -0.78 -6.56 -10.19
C ASN A 450 -1.51 -7.88 -9.89
N HIS A 451 -2.82 -7.88 -10.13
CA HIS A 451 -3.65 -9.07 -10.41
C HIS A 451 -4.12 -9.02 -11.86
N ASN A 452 -4.42 -10.17 -12.47
CA ASN A 452 -5.01 -10.21 -13.81
C ASN A 452 -6.52 -9.99 -13.68
N ASP A 453 -6.94 -8.73 -13.54
CA ASP A 453 -8.28 -8.32 -13.09
C ASP A 453 -8.93 -7.25 -13.98
N VAL A 454 -8.43 -7.06 -15.19
CA VAL A 454 -8.97 -6.07 -16.15
C VAL A 454 -10.42 -6.44 -16.53
N GLY A 455 -11.36 -5.55 -16.23
CA GLY A 455 -12.80 -5.79 -16.39
C GLY A 455 -13.46 -6.44 -15.15
N ALA A 456 -12.75 -6.58 -14.04
CA ALA A 456 -13.30 -7.11 -12.79
C ALA A 456 -14.49 -6.28 -12.29
N VAL A 457 -15.45 -6.97 -11.67
CA VAL A 457 -16.68 -6.36 -11.16
C VAL A 457 -16.85 -6.76 -9.70
N SER A 458 -17.11 -5.79 -8.82
CA SER A 458 -17.51 -6.02 -7.44
C SER A 458 -18.93 -5.48 -7.20
N VAL A 459 -19.78 -6.28 -6.56
CA VAL A 459 -21.17 -5.91 -6.25
C VAL A 459 -21.45 -6.18 -4.79
N PHE A 460 -21.99 -5.17 -4.10
CA PHE A 460 -22.47 -5.32 -2.73
C PHE A 460 -23.95 -4.95 -2.66
N ALA A 461 -24.66 -5.54 -1.73
CA ALA A 461 -26.06 -5.22 -1.44
C ALA A 461 -26.25 -5.11 0.08
N ASP A 462 -26.78 -3.98 0.54
CA ASP A 462 -26.96 -3.69 1.97
C ASP A 462 -25.69 -3.96 2.80
N GLY A 463 -24.53 -3.61 2.24
CA GLY A 463 -23.21 -3.82 2.83
C GLY A 463 -22.65 -5.25 2.76
N GLN A 464 -23.43 -6.22 2.25
CA GLN A 464 -22.99 -7.61 2.09
C GLN A 464 -22.39 -7.83 0.69
N PRO A 465 -21.26 -8.55 0.56
CA PRO A 465 -20.67 -8.84 -0.72
C PRO A 465 -21.51 -9.86 -1.51
N ILE A 466 -21.91 -9.50 -2.71
CA ILE A 466 -22.59 -10.39 -3.66
C ILE A 466 -21.58 -10.97 -4.63
N LEU A 467 -20.81 -10.12 -5.28
CA LEU A 467 -19.63 -10.48 -6.07
C LEU A 467 -18.45 -9.72 -5.49
N LEU A 468 -17.40 -10.42 -5.14
CA LEU A 468 -16.23 -9.84 -4.48
C LEU A 468 -14.95 -10.05 -5.28
N ASP A 469 -13.96 -9.23 -5.00
CA ASP A 469 -12.56 -9.48 -5.29
C ASP A 469 -11.89 -10.01 -4.01
N ALA A 470 -11.14 -11.10 -4.13
CA ALA A 470 -10.54 -11.77 -2.97
C ALA A 470 -9.53 -10.91 -2.21
N GLY A 471 -8.88 -10.01 -2.93
CA GLY A 471 -7.76 -9.21 -2.43
C GLY A 471 -6.52 -10.06 -2.16
N VAL A 472 -5.65 -9.59 -1.26
CA VAL A 472 -4.33 -10.20 -0.99
C VAL A 472 -4.35 -11.18 0.17
N GLY A 473 -3.53 -12.21 0.05
CA GLY A 473 -3.21 -13.14 1.11
C GLY A 473 -1.90 -12.81 1.85
N THR A 474 -1.10 -13.82 2.15
CA THR A 474 0.20 -13.66 2.83
C THR A 474 1.33 -13.62 1.81
N TYR A 475 2.24 -12.69 1.96
CA TYR A 475 3.42 -12.60 1.11
C TYR A 475 4.44 -13.69 1.45
N THR A 476 4.84 -14.42 0.42
CA THR A 476 5.93 -15.40 0.45
C THR A 476 6.92 -15.10 -0.68
N ALA A 477 7.98 -15.87 -0.78
CA ALA A 477 8.91 -15.76 -1.92
C ALA A 477 8.23 -15.97 -3.28
N LYS A 478 7.14 -16.76 -3.33
CA LYS A 478 6.35 -17.01 -4.53
C LYS A 478 5.60 -15.75 -5.02
N THR A 479 5.13 -14.92 -4.09
CA THR A 479 4.34 -13.71 -4.39
C THR A 479 5.08 -12.74 -5.33
N PHE A 480 6.40 -12.63 -5.18
CA PHE A 480 7.26 -11.74 -6.00
C PHE A 480 8.17 -12.51 -6.96
N SER A 481 7.70 -13.64 -7.46
CA SER A 481 8.39 -14.48 -8.43
C SER A 481 7.56 -14.65 -9.72
N PRO A 482 8.13 -15.24 -10.79
CA PRO A 482 7.36 -15.61 -11.98
C PRO A 482 6.17 -16.54 -11.71
N GLU A 483 6.15 -17.18 -10.53
CA GLU A 483 5.06 -18.06 -10.11
C GLU A 483 3.88 -17.31 -9.46
N ARG A 484 3.92 -15.96 -9.35
CA ARG A 484 2.84 -15.14 -8.79
C ARG A 484 1.47 -15.53 -9.34
N TYR A 485 1.36 -15.63 -10.65
CA TYR A 485 0.10 -15.95 -11.32
C TYR A 485 -0.29 -17.44 -11.31
N THR A 486 0.37 -18.24 -10.46
CA THR A 486 -0.11 -19.57 -10.06
C THR A 486 -0.87 -19.53 -8.72
N ILE A 487 -0.85 -18.38 -8.02
CA ILE A 487 -1.65 -18.14 -6.83
C ILE A 487 -3.06 -17.76 -7.30
N TRP A 488 -4.08 -18.48 -6.84
CA TRP A 488 -5.41 -18.36 -7.42
C TRP A 488 -6.00 -16.93 -7.35
N ASN A 489 -5.77 -16.19 -6.24
CA ASN A 489 -6.32 -14.84 -6.07
C ASN A 489 -5.67 -13.76 -6.96
N THR A 490 -4.65 -14.10 -7.74
CA THR A 490 -4.05 -13.18 -8.72
C THR A 490 -4.48 -13.49 -10.15
N ARG A 491 -5.31 -14.52 -10.36
CA ARG A 491 -5.73 -15.00 -11.67
C ARG A 491 -7.13 -14.48 -12.02
N SER A 492 -7.37 -14.21 -13.28
CA SER A 492 -8.63 -13.63 -13.78
C SER A 492 -9.87 -14.48 -13.50
N ASP A 493 -9.76 -15.81 -13.47
CA ASP A 493 -10.85 -16.73 -13.18
C ASP A 493 -11.37 -16.65 -11.72
N TYR A 494 -10.75 -15.78 -10.89
CA TYR A 494 -11.22 -15.43 -9.52
C TYR A 494 -11.57 -13.95 -9.36
N HIS A 495 -11.64 -13.18 -10.47
CA HIS A 495 -11.97 -11.76 -10.46
C HIS A 495 -13.30 -11.43 -11.16
N ASN A 496 -14.26 -12.35 -11.14
CA ASN A 496 -15.57 -12.22 -11.82
C ASN A 496 -15.41 -11.99 -13.34
N LEU A 497 -14.48 -12.73 -13.94
CA LEU A 497 -14.10 -12.69 -15.34
C LEU A 497 -14.24 -14.09 -15.98
N PRO A 498 -14.53 -14.20 -17.27
CA PRO A 498 -14.67 -15.51 -17.90
C PRO A 498 -13.32 -16.14 -18.26
N THR A 499 -13.27 -17.47 -18.23
CA THR A 499 -12.29 -18.26 -18.96
C THR A 499 -12.85 -18.56 -20.35
N ILE A 500 -12.11 -18.23 -21.41
CA ILE A 500 -12.55 -18.34 -22.81
C ILE A 500 -11.72 -19.39 -23.53
N ARG A 501 -12.33 -20.50 -23.94
CA ARG A 501 -11.64 -21.63 -24.58
C ARG A 501 -10.44 -22.13 -23.75
N GLY A 502 -10.57 -22.14 -22.44
CA GLY A 502 -9.52 -22.50 -21.50
C GLY A 502 -8.40 -21.46 -21.31
N ALA A 503 -8.54 -20.26 -21.87
CA ALA A 503 -7.60 -19.17 -21.68
C ALA A 503 -8.12 -18.14 -20.67
N ASP A 504 -7.25 -17.76 -19.75
CA ASP A 504 -7.40 -16.66 -18.79
C ASP A 504 -6.62 -15.43 -19.25
N GLN A 505 -6.83 -14.30 -18.60
CA GLN A 505 -6.05 -13.09 -18.85
C GLN A 505 -4.57 -13.32 -18.56
N LYS A 506 -3.74 -12.52 -19.23
CA LYS A 506 -2.28 -12.55 -19.08
C LYS A 506 -1.78 -11.29 -18.40
N GLN A 507 -0.60 -11.41 -17.79
CA GLN A 507 0.14 -10.27 -17.28
C GLN A 507 0.81 -9.50 -18.41
N GLY A 508 0.99 -8.20 -18.23
CA GLY A 508 1.69 -7.31 -19.16
C GLY A 508 0.85 -6.09 -19.51
N ARG A 509 1.51 -4.98 -19.82
CA ARG A 509 0.85 -3.71 -20.10
C ARG A 509 0.02 -3.74 -21.40
N GLU A 510 0.40 -4.59 -22.34
CA GLU A 510 -0.34 -4.87 -23.57
C GLU A 510 -1.70 -5.56 -23.29
N HIS A 511 -1.83 -6.20 -22.12
CA HIS A 511 -3.06 -6.88 -21.69
C HIS A 511 -3.93 -5.90 -20.88
N ARG A 512 -4.85 -5.25 -21.59
CA ARG A 512 -5.60 -4.09 -21.07
C ARG A 512 -7.04 -4.02 -21.57
N ALA A 513 -7.81 -3.15 -20.91
CA ALA A 513 -9.08 -2.68 -21.45
C ALA A 513 -8.84 -1.66 -22.57
N VAL A 514 -9.76 -1.61 -23.52
CA VAL A 514 -9.75 -0.62 -24.60
C VAL A 514 -11.10 0.07 -24.65
N GLY A 515 -11.09 1.39 -24.81
CA GLY A 515 -12.32 2.16 -24.94
C GLY A 515 -13.19 2.13 -23.69
N PHE A 516 -12.56 2.18 -22.51
CA PHE A 516 -13.29 2.36 -21.25
C PHE A 516 -14.15 3.63 -21.33
N CYS A 517 -15.43 3.46 -21.15
CA CYS A 517 -16.39 4.55 -21.25
C CYS A 517 -17.40 4.44 -20.11
N ALA A 518 -17.47 5.47 -19.25
CA ALA A 518 -18.39 5.53 -18.12
C ALA A 518 -19.44 6.62 -18.33
N GLY A 519 -20.70 6.23 -18.21
CA GLY A 519 -21.86 7.12 -18.14
C GLY A 519 -22.21 7.50 -16.70
N GLU A 520 -23.46 7.88 -16.47
CA GLU A 520 -23.95 8.23 -15.14
C GLU A 520 -24.08 7.00 -14.23
N ASP A 521 -24.63 5.92 -14.76
CA ASP A 521 -25.03 4.71 -14.05
C ASP A 521 -24.49 3.40 -14.68
N SER A 522 -23.58 3.52 -15.64
CA SER A 522 -23.03 2.37 -16.37
C SER A 522 -21.64 2.65 -16.93
N CYS A 523 -20.88 1.58 -17.15
CA CYS A 523 -19.64 1.63 -17.90
C CYS A 523 -19.53 0.47 -18.89
N SER A 524 -18.70 0.62 -19.89
CA SER A 524 -18.39 -0.43 -20.85
C SER A 524 -16.94 -0.36 -21.35
N MET A 525 -16.41 -1.51 -21.76
CA MET A 525 -15.05 -1.61 -22.28
C MET A 525 -14.91 -2.84 -23.20
N GLU A 526 -13.90 -2.83 -24.05
CA GLU A 526 -13.45 -3.97 -24.84
C GLU A 526 -12.31 -4.69 -24.11
N LEU A 527 -12.41 -6.01 -23.93
CA LEU A 527 -11.50 -6.83 -23.13
C LEU A 527 -10.67 -7.84 -23.93
N ARG A 528 -10.75 -7.83 -25.26
CA ARG A 528 -10.01 -8.77 -26.11
C ARG A 528 -8.51 -8.75 -25.80
N GLU A 529 -7.92 -7.56 -25.67
CA GLU A 529 -6.47 -7.41 -25.46
C GLU A 529 -6.02 -8.01 -24.12
N ALA A 530 -6.89 -8.02 -23.10
CA ALA A 530 -6.56 -8.60 -21.79
C ALA A 530 -6.26 -10.11 -21.85
N TYR A 531 -6.83 -10.84 -22.82
CA TYR A 531 -6.63 -12.29 -22.99
C TYR A 531 -5.51 -12.64 -23.97
N GLY A 532 -5.08 -11.72 -24.82
CA GLY A 532 -4.12 -11.94 -25.86
C GLY A 532 -4.65 -12.81 -27.02
N ASP A 533 -3.83 -13.07 -28.04
CA ASP A 533 -4.26 -13.70 -29.29
C ASP A 533 -4.62 -15.20 -29.17
N GLY A 534 -4.12 -15.90 -28.13
CA GLY A 534 -4.27 -17.35 -27.98
C GLY A 534 -5.70 -17.84 -27.74
N ALA A 535 -6.59 -16.99 -27.24
CA ALA A 535 -7.99 -17.34 -26.96
C ALA A 535 -8.88 -17.33 -28.22
N GLY A 536 -8.41 -16.76 -29.35
CA GLY A 536 -9.17 -16.63 -30.59
C GLY A 536 -10.36 -15.68 -30.48
N ILE A 537 -10.28 -14.68 -29.63
CA ILE A 537 -11.32 -13.67 -29.42
C ILE A 537 -11.25 -12.64 -30.55
N LYS A 538 -12.37 -12.38 -31.22
CA LYS A 538 -12.53 -11.28 -32.17
C LYS A 538 -12.92 -9.99 -31.49
N SER A 539 -13.87 -10.07 -30.55
CA SER A 539 -14.30 -8.99 -29.69
C SER A 539 -14.81 -9.54 -28.37
N PHE A 540 -14.60 -8.82 -27.30
CA PHE A 540 -15.19 -9.09 -25.99
C PHE A 540 -15.60 -7.78 -25.33
N ARG A 541 -16.84 -7.38 -25.51
CA ARG A 541 -17.40 -6.19 -24.89
C ARG A 541 -18.08 -6.53 -23.59
N ARG A 542 -17.63 -5.94 -22.49
CA ARG A 542 -18.29 -5.98 -21.18
C ARG A 542 -19.02 -4.67 -20.94
N THR A 543 -20.26 -4.76 -20.46
CA THR A 543 -21.05 -3.62 -19.97
C THR A 543 -21.60 -3.93 -18.60
N ALA A 544 -21.45 -3.01 -17.65
CA ALA A 544 -22.02 -3.10 -16.32
C ALA A 544 -22.83 -1.85 -15.99
N ALA A 545 -23.98 -2.02 -15.35
CA ALA A 545 -24.85 -0.89 -14.99
C ALA A 545 -25.57 -1.12 -13.67
N LEU A 546 -25.80 -0.03 -12.92
CA LEU A 546 -26.65 0.01 -11.74
C LEU A 546 -27.85 0.94 -12.02
N ARG A 547 -29.01 0.34 -12.35
CA ARG A 547 -30.22 1.09 -12.74
C ARG A 547 -31.47 0.50 -12.09
N GLY A 548 -32.31 1.37 -11.53
CA GLY A 548 -33.63 0.98 -11.01
C GLY A 548 -33.58 -0.16 -9.99
N GLY A 549 -32.62 -0.12 -9.05
CA GLY A 549 -32.46 -1.15 -8.02
C GLY A 549 -31.94 -2.50 -8.56
N ARG A 550 -31.22 -2.49 -9.68
CA ARG A 550 -30.64 -3.69 -10.31
C ARG A 550 -29.24 -3.42 -10.80
N VAL A 551 -28.34 -4.39 -10.59
CA VAL A 551 -27.07 -4.45 -11.30
C VAL A 551 -27.23 -5.40 -12.48
N THR A 552 -26.79 -4.97 -13.66
CA THR A 552 -26.68 -5.82 -14.85
C THR A 552 -25.23 -5.90 -15.28
N LEU A 553 -24.74 -7.12 -15.51
CA LEU A 553 -23.42 -7.40 -16.09
C LEU A 553 -23.67 -8.14 -17.40
N THR A 554 -23.30 -7.53 -18.54
CA THR A 554 -23.47 -8.11 -19.86
C THR A 554 -22.11 -8.31 -20.53
N ASP A 555 -21.86 -9.53 -20.99
CA ASP A 555 -20.70 -9.93 -21.77
C ASP A 555 -21.14 -10.35 -23.18
N ASP A 556 -20.64 -9.64 -24.19
CA ASP A 556 -20.79 -9.93 -25.61
C ASP A 556 -19.44 -10.41 -26.15
N ILE A 557 -19.33 -11.71 -26.48
CA ILE A 557 -18.07 -12.34 -26.90
C ILE A 557 -18.25 -12.95 -28.29
N SER A 558 -17.38 -12.54 -29.24
CA SER A 558 -17.28 -13.14 -30.57
C SER A 558 -15.95 -13.87 -30.73
N LEU A 559 -15.99 -15.12 -31.17
CA LEU A 559 -14.84 -15.99 -31.31
C LEU A 559 -14.57 -16.32 -32.80
N SER A 560 -13.30 -16.60 -33.15
CA SER A 560 -12.92 -17.08 -34.50
C SER A 560 -13.52 -18.45 -34.80
N ASP A 561 -13.53 -19.34 -33.81
CA ASP A 561 -14.07 -20.68 -33.86
C ASP A 561 -14.97 -20.95 -32.68
N ALA A 562 -15.92 -21.87 -32.83
CA ALA A 562 -16.80 -22.26 -31.74
C ALA A 562 -15.98 -22.74 -30.52
N GLY A 563 -16.28 -22.20 -29.34
CA GLY A 563 -15.61 -22.52 -28.11
C GLY A 563 -16.53 -22.36 -26.90
N GLU A 564 -16.18 -23.02 -25.83
CA GLU A 564 -16.84 -22.90 -24.53
C GLU A 564 -16.34 -21.63 -23.82
N VAL A 565 -17.23 -20.97 -23.09
CA VAL A 565 -16.92 -19.86 -22.19
C VAL A 565 -17.47 -20.20 -20.80
N VAL A 566 -16.62 -20.06 -19.79
CA VAL A 566 -17.00 -20.27 -18.38
C VAL A 566 -16.97 -18.91 -17.69
N PHE A 567 -18.13 -18.43 -17.26
CA PHE A 567 -18.26 -17.17 -16.50
C PHE A 567 -18.14 -17.50 -15.01
N HIS A 568 -17.14 -16.92 -14.37
CA HIS A 568 -16.85 -17.11 -12.95
C HIS A 568 -17.43 -15.98 -12.11
N LEU A 569 -18.03 -16.34 -10.96
CA LEU A 569 -18.55 -15.39 -9.98
C LEU A 569 -18.04 -15.80 -8.60
N LEU A 570 -17.25 -14.94 -7.96
CA LEU A 570 -16.65 -15.18 -6.64
C LEU A 570 -17.49 -14.51 -5.57
N THR A 571 -17.80 -15.27 -4.49
CA THR A 571 -18.66 -14.82 -3.39
C THR A 571 -18.19 -15.38 -2.05
N ASP A 572 -18.61 -14.76 -0.94
CA ASP A 572 -18.31 -15.20 0.43
C ASP A 572 -19.33 -16.21 0.98
N THR A 573 -20.43 -16.45 0.27
CA THR A 573 -21.50 -17.35 0.71
C THR A 573 -21.87 -18.36 -0.35
N LYS A 574 -22.23 -19.58 0.09
CA LYS A 574 -22.71 -20.61 -0.82
C LYS A 574 -24.08 -20.22 -1.40
N PRO A 575 -24.28 -20.31 -2.74
CA PRO A 575 -25.58 -20.07 -3.35
C PRO A 575 -26.69 -20.92 -2.76
N THR A 576 -27.86 -20.32 -2.61
CA THR A 576 -29.13 -20.98 -2.18
C THR A 576 -30.20 -20.85 -3.25
N ASP A 577 -31.31 -21.57 -3.10
CA ASP A 577 -32.46 -21.53 -4.03
C ASP A 577 -32.06 -21.68 -5.50
N CYS A 578 -31.12 -22.59 -5.76
CA CYS A 578 -30.57 -22.79 -7.10
C CYS A 578 -31.64 -23.46 -7.99
N ALA A 579 -31.93 -22.77 -9.10
CA ALA A 579 -32.81 -23.23 -10.16
C ALA A 579 -32.17 -22.96 -11.53
N GLU A 580 -32.75 -23.52 -12.59
CA GLU A 580 -32.27 -23.16 -13.94
C GLU A 580 -32.42 -21.66 -14.18
N GLY A 581 -31.32 -20.99 -14.52
CA GLY A 581 -31.28 -19.56 -14.79
C GLY A 581 -31.30 -18.66 -13.54
N SER A 582 -31.24 -19.21 -12.30
CA SER A 582 -31.24 -18.37 -11.12
C SER A 582 -30.69 -19.04 -9.86
N PHE A 583 -30.20 -18.20 -8.93
CA PHE A 583 -29.83 -18.56 -7.56
C PHE A 583 -29.87 -17.34 -6.64
N ARG A 584 -29.65 -17.54 -5.35
CA ARG A 584 -29.59 -16.43 -4.38
C ARG A 584 -28.26 -16.39 -3.64
N LEU A 585 -27.79 -15.14 -3.41
CA LEU A 585 -26.66 -14.82 -2.53
C LEU A 585 -27.13 -13.75 -1.52
N HIS A 586 -26.94 -13.97 -0.23
CA HIS A 586 -27.43 -13.07 0.84
C HIS A 586 -28.89 -12.64 0.65
N GLY A 587 -29.75 -13.56 0.15
CA GLY A 587 -31.16 -13.31 -0.12
C GLY A 587 -31.45 -12.55 -1.42
N ARG A 588 -30.45 -11.95 -2.06
CA ARG A 588 -30.59 -11.28 -3.36
C ARG A 588 -30.70 -12.30 -4.49
N LEU A 589 -31.59 -12.05 -5.44
CA LEU A 589 -31.78 -12.90 -6.60
C LEU A 589 -30.78 -12.54 -7.69
N LEU A 590 -30.05 -13.56 -8.16
CA LEU A 590 -29.23 -13.49 -9.36
C LEU A 590 -29.91 -14.31 -10.44
N THR A 591 -30.05 -13.74 -11.64
CA THR A 591 -30.57 -14.44 -12.81
C THR A 591 -29.56 -14.40 -13.95
N TYR A 592 -29.54 -15.47 -14.76
CA TYR A 592 -28.66 -15.62 -15.90
C TYR A 592 -29.40 -16.34 -17.04
N PRO A 593 -28.94 -16.28 -18.31
CA PRO A 593 -29.61 -16.90 -19.43
C PRO A 593 -29.79 -18.41 -19.25
N ALA A 594 -30.96 -18.93 -19.64
CA ALA A 594 -31.17 -20.38 -19.73
C ALA A 594 -30.18 -21.03 -20.71
N GLY A 595 -29.81 -22.28 -20.44
CA GLY A 595 -28.84 -23.02 -21.25
C GLY A 595 -27.39 -22.91 -20.79
N LEU A 596 -27.09 -22.12 -19.77
CA LEU A 596 -25.80 -22.19 -19.08
C LEU A 596 -25.85 -23.28 -17.98
N THR A 597 -24.81 -24.10 -17.93
CA THR A 597 -24.67 -25.10 -16.85
C THR A 597 -23.99 -24.45 -15.65
N MET A 598 -24.68 -24.46 -14.49
CA MET A 598 -24.13 -23.92 -13.24
C MET A 598 -23.44 -25.01 -12.43
N THR A 599 -22.23 -24.73 -11.97
CA THR A 599 -21.53 -25.49 -10.93
C THR A 599 -21.08 -24.57 -9.80
N VAL A 600 -20.94 -25.11 -8.59
CA VAL A 600 -20.51 -24.36 -7.42
C VAL A 600 -19.40 -25.12 -6.72
N GLU A 601 -18.31 -24.45 -6.42
CA GLU A 601 -17.17 -25.04 -5.75
C GLU A 601 -16.69 -24.18 -4.56
N ALA A 602 -16.19 -24.83 -3.53
CA ALA A 602 -15.45 -24.16 -2.46
C ALA A 602 -14.04 -23.84 -2.96
N VAL A 603 -13.59 -22.61 -2.73
CA VAL A 603 -12.25 -22.19 -3.14
C VAL A 603 -11.20 -22.80 -2.20
N GLU A 604 -10.21 -23.48 -2.77
CA GLU A 604 -9.09 -24.05 -2.02
C GLU A 604 -8.17 -22.93 -1.48
N HIS A 605 -7.87 -22.96 -0.19
CA HIS A 605 -7.09 -21.93 0.49
C HIS A 605 -6.06 -22.47 1.50
N SER A 606 -5.66 -23.73 1.38
CA SER A 606 -4.66 -24.35 2.28
C SER A 606 -3.23 -23.85 2.04
N ALA A 607 -2.95 -23.25 0.88
CA ALA A 607 -1.64 -22.69 0.60
C ALA A 607 -1.33 -21.49 1.51
N PRO A 608 -0.07 -21.34 1.98
CA PRO A 608 0.33 -20.23 2.87
C PRO A 608 -0.05 -18.84 2.33
N GLU A 609 0.04 -18.65 1.01
CA GLU A 609 -0.29 -17.39 0.34
C GLU A 609 -1.77 -17.01 0.51
N THR A 610 -2.67 -17.99 0.57
CA THR A 610 -4.11 -17.76 0.48
C THR A 610 -4.90 -18.08 1.76
N ALA A 611 -4.26 -18.75 2.74
CA ALA A 611 -4.91 -19.24 3.95
C ALA A 611 -5.65 -18.17 4.77
N ARG A 612 -5.16 -16.93 4.77
CA ARG A 612 -5.79 -15.84 5.53
C ARG A 612 -6.91 -15.12 4.79
N ILE A 613 -7.11 -15.36 3.47
CA ILE A 613 -8.11 -14.63 2.68
C ILE A 613 -9.53 -14.83 3.22
N PRO A 614 -10.03 -16.06 3.42
CA PRO A 614 -11.37 -16.25 3.98
C PRO A 614 -11.54 -15.62 5.37
N VAL A 615 -10.48 -15.67 6.20
CA VAL A 615 -10.48 -15.05 7.54
C VAL A 615 -10.64 -13.53 7.44
N ALA A 616 -9.99 -12.88 6.48
CA ALA A 616 -10.13 -11.44 6.24
C ALA A 616 -11.55 -11.05 5.79
N TRP A 617 -12.24 -11.96 5.08
CA TRP A 617 -13.65 -11.82 4.73
C TRP A 617 -14.61 -12.20 5.87
N GLY A 618 -14.11 -12.82 6.95
CA GLY A 618 -14.91 -13.24 8.11
C GLY A 618 -15.69 -14.52 7.85
N VAL A 619 -15.24 -15.36 6.92
CA VAL A 619 -15.90 -16.61 6.50
C VAL A 619 -14.95 -17.80 6.55
N PRO A 620 -15.46 -19.04 6.66
CA PRO A 620 -14.61 -20.22 6.66
C PRO A 620 -14.02 -20.55 5.29
N THR A 621 -14.70 -20.18 4.21
CA THR A 621 -14.24 -20.36 2.82
C THR A 621 -14.97 -19.39 1.89
N LEU A 622 -14.38 -19.12 0.73
CA LEU A 622 -15.03 -18.46 -0.40
C LEU A 622 -15.64 -19.50 -1.35
N TRP A 623 -16.58 -19.07 -2.17
CA TRP A 623 -17.26 -19.91 -3.14
C TRP A 623 -17.12 -19.33 -4.54
N ARG A 624 -16.94 -20.20 -5.53
CA ARG A 624 -16.96 -19.83 -6.94
C ARG A 624 -18.12 -20.48 -7.64
N VAL A 625 -18.97 -19.67 -8.28
CA VAL A 625 -20.05 -20.12 -9.15
C VAL A 625 -19.53 -20.04 -10.58
N ASN A 626 -19.60 -21.13 -11.30
CA ASN A 626 -19.20 -21.25 -12.70
C ASN A 626 -20.46 -21.44 -13.54
N LEU A 627 -20.66 -20.56 -14.53
CA LEU A 627 -21.73 -20.64 -15.52
C LEU A 627 -21.10 -20.97 -16.87
N THR A 628 -21.25 -22.22 -17.30
CA THR A 628 -20.60 -22.75 -18.50
C THR A 628 -21.56 -22.72 -19.69
N SER A 629 -21.14 -22.09 -20.79
CA SER A 629 -21.89 -22.08 -22.05
C SER A 629 -21.60 -23.32 -22.89
N ALA A 630 -22.53 -23.68 -23.76
CA ALA A 630 -22.20 -24.59 -24.90
C ALA A 630 -21.19 -23.92 -25.84
N ALA A 631 -20.41 -24.75 -26.57
CA ALA A 631 -19.46 -24.24 -27.54
C ALA A 631 -20.19 -23.49 -28.67
N ALA A 632 -19.90 -22.22 -28.84
CA ALA A 632 -20.45 -21.33 -29.85
C ALA A 632 -19.42 -20.32 -30.35
N LYS A 633 -19.70 -19.62 -31.44
CA LYS A 633 -18.88 -18.49 -31.91
C LYS A 633 -19.30 -17.17 -31.27
N GLU A 634 -20.55 -17.05 -30.91
CA GLU A 634 -21.14 -15.85 -30.32
C GLU A 634 -21.73 -16.22 -28.96
N HIS A 635 -21.37 -15.44 -27.92
CA HIS A 635 -21.93 -15.57 -26.60
C HIS A 635 -22.46 -14.22 -26.16
N HIS A 636 -23.71 -14.19 -25.75
CA HIS A 636 -24.36 -13.05 -25.11
C HIS A 636 -24.87 -13.48 -23.75
N VAL A 637 -24.23 -13.05 -22.69
CA VAL A 637 -24.59 -13.43 -21.32
C VAL A 637 -24.83 -12.18 -20.49
N THR A 638 -26.03 -12.09 -19.92
CA THR A 638 -26.41 -11.05 -18.99
C THR A 638 -26.72 -11.67 -17.63
N VAL A 639 -25.95 -11.30 -16.62
CA VAL A 639 -26.26 -11.59 -15.20
C VAL A 639 -26.96 -10.39 -14.60
N VAL A 640 -28.10 -10.61 -13.96
CA VAL A 640 -28.88 -9.55 -13.28
C VAL A 640 -28.93 -9.86 -11.79
N ILE A 641 -28.62 -8.85 -10.97
CA ILE A 641 -28.65 -8.89 -9.50
C ILE A 641 -29.69 -7.89 -9.00
N GLN A 642 -30.66 -8.36 -8.16
CA GLN A 642 -31.77 -7.54 -7.68
C GLN A 642 -32.18 -7.87 -6.24
#